data_5156b5d04e5ad81e5ea04f6063bd23e0
#
_entry.id   5156b5d04e5ad81e5ea04f6063bd23e0
#
_cell.length_a   1.000
_cell.length_b   1.000
_cell.length_c   1.000
_cell.angle_alpha   90.00
_cell.angle_beta   90.00
_cell.angle_gamma   90.00
#
_symmetry.space_group_name_H-M   'P 1'
#
loop_
_entity.id
_entity.type
_entity.pdbx_description
1 polymer ?
#
loop_
_entity_poly.entity_id
_entity_poly.type
_entity_poly.pdbx_seq_one_letter_code
_entity_poly.pdbx_strand_id
1 'polypeptide(L)'
;MTDIIVNQTLHGYADGHQLIASSIDLTRDQQTLMLVMSDLSGPAFRTGFESYLTGYPLKASGFYCFSRTWFAPELPRPGCVWTHTLIIRNEDLARIQSFGALNAIFRRPEYPVLVERYESVIVFGGTAAKRSAFRAKDGREIMWGLYETERQIVVPTDAPRTYEAFVLALLDQQWPKLRRNFKFCTGALSIRETEFDLSMSPPEVTHSIGKQGLVIRSGAEKESAATGWLDLAEEDLYTDCQFEYRRFLWHFGPDFSEGRTAFRPLTEFYIALQSRDIELMGDRVLSMLARCFPAQQDARRLKSELFGLDGEYVSKFGDEEEVTRLVATHLHSNVLGTEIAALKVRAIRLCERKLGVATDLAEMVAEKRDDASHQYLLGYFECARSSNEAIRLMPAPLVVRMIEDYPTIIANESLWKRKDYFDIVKRILARLRSNSNETRRAIESMISARAWEALDMVVRELGADALIQIFAVVEALKTETFDYSSEFYKAIASRHFALRELIKERKIGAKAIRLLSAELDPSFMSLGDDLEPLVEAINLQIPFSERQREMRSLVFFFYIGLASRGPNAGILVSHSFTSVYEAAKSDALGDTWDSLEPLMLWYSPSWDKCGKLIKTVTRAFLNESLPLVYFAKTFAGDEEFSRSLAELDDRRDGRHYIRRLRDAGLAGEISWSEEQAALLTEFA
;
A
#
# COMPACT_ATOMS: atom_id res chain seq x y z
N MET A 1 15.43 36.33 -27.26
CA MET A 1 14.13 36.69 -26.63
C MET A 1 13.25 37.22 -27.71
N THR A 2 12.02 36.80 -27.85
CA THR A 2 11.06 37.37 -28.80
C THR A 2 10.55 38.69 -28.24
N ASP A 3 10.51 39.73 -29.09
CA ASP A 3 10.00 41.05 -28.73
C ASP A 3 8.56 41.00 -28.19
N ILE A 4 8.27 41.83 -27.19
CA ILE A 4 6.97 42.00 -26.61
C ILE A 4 6.26 43.17 -27.28
N ILE A 5 5.05 42.94 -27.77
CA ILE A 5 4.24 44.01 -28.39
C ILE A 5 3.36 44.60 -27.29
N VAL A 6 3.57 45.89 -27.01
CA VAL A 6 2.81 46.65 -26.01
C VAL A 6 1.92 47.66 -26.76
N ASN A 7 0.62 47.54 -26.53
CA ASN A 7 -0.31 48.57 -26.99
C ASN A 7 -0.28 49.77 -26.04
N GLN A 8 -0.75 50.92 -26.52
CA GLN A 8 -0.73 52.14 -25.73
C GLN A 8 -1.95 53.00 -25.98
N THR A 9 -2.29 53.82 -24.98
CA THR A 9 -3.30 54.88 -25.10
C THR A 9 -2.81 56.14 -24.43
N LEU A 10 -3.24 57.28 -24.95
CA LEU A 10 -3.11 58.58 -24.31
C LEU A 10 -4.48 59.13 -23.96
N HIS A 11 -4.68 59.49 -22.66
CA HIS A 11 -5.83 60.23 -22.20
C HIS A 11 -5.41 61.63 -21.76
N GLY A 12 -6.27 62.59 -21.98
CA GLY A 12 -6.06 63.99 -21.61
C GLY A 12 -7.30 64.85 -21.81
N TYR A 13 -7.09 66.17 -21.80
CA TYR A 13 -8.17 67.10 -21.94
C TYR A 13 -8.36 67.54 -23.41
N ALA A 14 -9.59 67.32 -23.95
CA ALA A 14 -10.08 67.87 -25.21
C ALA A 14 -11.63 67.99 -25.06
N ASP A 15 -12.07 69.16 -24.61
CA ASP A 15 -13.47 69.46 -24.23
C ASP A 15 -14.04 68.57 -23.13
N GLY A 16 -13.16 68.04 -22.27
CA GLY A 16 -13.37 67.09 -21.17
C GLY A 16 -12.22 66.11 -21.11
N HIS A 17 -12.09 65.34 -20.01
CA HIS A 17 -11.12 64.27 -19.95
C HIS A 17 -11.59 63.11 -20.85
N GLN A 18 -10.75 62.73 -21.83
CA GLN A 18 -11.12 61.69 -22.81
C GLN A 18 -9.91 60.98 -23.39
N LEU A 19 -10.16 59.92 -24.16
CA LEU A 19 -9.18 59.23 -24.98
C LEU A 19 -8.75 60.12 -26.16
N ILE A 20 -7.47 60.44 -26.23
CA ILE A 20 -6.83 61.25 -27.28
C ILE A 20 -6.28 60.39 -28.40
N ALA A 21 -5.63 59.28 -28.05
CA ALA A 21 -5.02 58.39 -29.02
C ALA A 21 -5.02 56.93 -28.47
N SER A 22 -5.04 55.94 -29.38
CA SER A 22 -4.99 54.54 -29.03
C SER A 22 -4.37 53.71 -30.16
N SER A 23 -3.49 52.80 -29.83
CA SER A 23 -2.94 51.80 -30.75
C SER A 23 -3.76 50.51 -30.86
N ILE A 24 -4.88 50.45 -30.16
CA ILE A 24 -5.77 49.25 -30.07
C ILE A 24 -7.23 49.66 -29.99
N ASP A 25 -8.10 48.88 -30.62
CA ASP A 25 -9.56 49.06 -30.47
C ASP A 25 -10.01 48.57 -29.11
N LEU A 26 -10.73 49.40 -28.39
CA LEU A 26 -11.24 49.12 -27.03
C LEU A 26 -12.77 49.04 -27.05
N THR A 27 -13.32 48.09 -26.34
CA THR A 27 -14.76 48.02 -26.10
C THR A 27 -15.23 49.20 -25.24
N ARG A 28 -16.52 49.50 -25.26
CA ARG A 28 -17.10 50.61 -24.49
C ARG A 28 -16.81 50.49 -22.99
N ASP A 29 -16.93 49.26 -22.45
CA ASP A 29 -16.69 49.00 -21.00
C ASP A 29 -15.19 49.23 -20.67
N GLN A 30 -14.30 48.83 -21.55
CA GLN A 30 -12.84 49.04 -21.39
C GLN A 30 -12.52 50.55 -21.45
N GLN A 31 -13.10 51.30 -22.40
CA GLN A 31 -12.96 52.73 -22.48
C GLN A 31 -13.44 53.42 -21.22
N THR A 32 -14.62 53.04 -20.71
CA THR A 32 -15.18 53.58 -19.47
C THR A 32 -14.28 53.37 -18.28
N LEU A 33 -13.76 52.12 -18.08
CA LEU A 33 -12.83 51.83 -16.98
C LEU A 33 -11.54 52.64 -17.14
N MET A 34 -10.97 52.66 -18.33
CA MET A 34 -9.71 53.38 -18.58
C MET A 34 -9.87 54.87 -18.41
N LEU A 35 -11.02 55.43 -18.80
CA LEU A 35 -11.32 56.84 -18.59
C LEU A 35 -11.31 57.20 -17.09
N VAL A 36 -11.96 56.40 -16.26
CA VAL A 36 -11.97 56.58 -14.79
C VAL A 36 -10.55 56.43 -14.21
N MET A 37 -9.78 55.44 -14.69
CA MET A 37 -8.45 55.14 -14.15
C MET A 37 -7.38 56.15 -14.66
N SER A 38 -7.62 56.85 -15.75
CA SER A 38 -6.71 57.81 -16.35
C SER A 38 -6.89 59.25 -15.86
N ASP A 39 -8.01 59.59 -15.22
CA ASP A 39 -8.25 60.92 -14.69
C ASP A 39 -7.54 61.17 -13.36
N LEU A 40 -7.50 62.40 -12.91
CA LEU A 40 -6.93 62.79 -11.62
C LEU A 40 -7.52 61.93 -10.50
N SER A 41 -6.69 61.37 -9.66
CA SER A 41 -7.14 60.46 -8.59
C SER A 41 -7.77 61.16 -7.39
N GLY A 42 -8.18 62.43 -7.51
CA GLY A 42 -8.80 63.22 -6.49
C GLY A 42 -9.35 64.54 -7.01
N PRO A 43 -10.04 65.32 -6.14
CA PRO A 43 -10.75 66.53 -6.56
C PRO A 43 -9.83 67.74 -6.89
N ALA A 44 -8.56 67.69 -6.43
CA ALA A 44 -7.61 68.77 -6.62
C ALA A 44 -6.19 68.23 -6.71
N PHE A 45 -5.33 68.96 -7.45
CA PHE A 45 -3.91 68.75 -7.51
C PHE A 45 -3.29 68.99 -6.11
N ARG A 46 -2.26 68.17 -5.79
CA ARG A 46 -1.45 68.31 -4.56
C ARG A 46 0.05 68.23 -4.85
N THR A 47 0.82 69.11 -4.20
CA THR A 47 2.28 69.10 -4.29
C THR A 47 2.84 67.73 -3.81
N GLY A 48 3.80 67.18 -4.51
CA GLY A 48 4.35 65.85 -4.28
C GLY A 48 3.67 64.76 -5.14
N PHE A 49 2.47 65.01 -5.68
CA PHE A 49 1.68 64.11 -6.47
C PHE A 49 1.61 64.50 -7.96
N GLU A 50 2.62 65.23 -8.45
CA GLU A 50 2.70 65.74 -9.84
C GLU A 50 2.70 64.56 -10.85
N SER A 51 3.14 63.41 -10.47
CA SER A 51 3.09 62.23 -11.29
C SER A 51 3.02 60.96 -10.43
N TYR A 52 2.28 59.97 -10.91
CA TYR A 52 2.11 58.69 -10.19
C TYR A 52 1.86 57.54 -11.18
N LEU A 53 2.07 56.30 -10.70
CA LEU A 53 1.82 55.05 -11.40
C LEU A 53 0.50 54.43 -10.96
N THR A 54 -0.20 53.81 -11.93
CA THR A 54 -1.38 53.01 -11.69
C THR A 54 -1.28 51.70 -12.45
N GLY A 55 -1.55 50.58 -11.79
CA GLY A 55 -1.62 49.26 -12.43
C GLY A 55 -2.93 48.57 -12.12
N TYR A 56 -3.57 47.99 -13.13
CA TYR A 56 -4.85 47.28 -12.96
C TYR A 56 -5.12 46.32 -14.15
N PRO A 57 -5.86 45.19 -13.87
CA PRO A 57 -6.35 44.32 -14.92
C PRO A 57 -7.46 44.98 -15.70
N LEU A 58 -7.41 44.87 -17.03
CA LEU A 58 -8.53 45.27 -17.91
C LEU A 58 -9.47 44.06 -18.01
N LYS A 59 -10.51 44.07 -17.16
CA LYS A 59 -11.42 42.94 -16.98
C LYS A 59 -11.95 42.36 -18.29
N ALA A 60 -12.09 41.04 -18.36
CA ALA A 60 -12.62 40.26 -19.49
C ALA A 60 -11.85 40.38 -20.82
N SER A 61 -10.68 40.98 -20.83
CA SER A 61 -9.91 41.23 -22.08
C SER A 61 -8.62 40.43 -22.20
N GLY A 62 -8.10 39.88 -21.11
CA GLY A 62 -6.77 39.25 -21.10
C GLY A 62 -5.62 40.25 -21.13
N PHE A 63 -5.87 41.53 -20.78
CA PHE A 63 -4.87 42.60 -20.74
C PHE A 63 -4.69 43.13 -19.31
N TYR A 64 -3.50 43.64 -19.07
CA TYR A 64 -3.11 44.43 -17.89
C TYR A 64 -2.72 45.85 -18.35
N CYS A 65 -3.26 46.85 -17.65
CA CYS A 65 -2.94 48.26 -17.87
C CYS A 65 -1.90 48.71 -16.87
N PHE A 66 -0.83 49.30 -17.36
CA PHE A 66 0.20 49.97 -16.57
C PHE A 66 0.30 51.39 -17.04
N SER A 67 -0.04 52.35 -16.18
CA SER A 67 -0.24 53.76 -16.55
C SER A 67 0.66 54.70 -15.74
N ARG A 68 1.08 55.76 -16.36
CA ARG A 68 1.67 56.92 -15.69
C ARG A 68 0.85 58.15 -15.97
N THR A 69 0.41 58.80 -14.90
CA THR A 69 -0.36 60.04 -14.91
C THR A 69 0.55 61.20 -14.52
N TRP A 70 0.47 62.34 -15.25
CA TRP A 70 1.18 63.57 -14.95
C TRP A 70 0.18 64.73 -14.86
N PHE A 71 0.37 65.57 -13.85
CA PHE A 71 -0.31 66.88 -13.81
C PHE A 71 0.07 67.71 -15.03
N ALA A 72 -0.94 68.36 -15.63
CA ALA A 72 -0.83 69.11 -16.88
C ALA A 72 -1.26 70.58 -16.70
N PRO A 73 -0.41 71.41 -16.03
CA PRO A 73 -0.74 72.82 -15.77
C PRO A 73 -0.78 73.67 -17.06
N GLU A 74 -0.21 73.16 -18.16
CA GLU A 74 -0.28 73.78 -19.49
C GLU A 74 -1.64 73.70 -20.16
N LEU A 75 -2.54 72.87 -19.67
CA LEU A 75 -3.88 72.71 -20.21
C LEU A 75 -4.84 73.75 -19.66
N PRO A 76 -5.92 74.11 -20.41
CA PRO A 76 -6.76 75.26 -20.10
C PRO A 76 -7.52 75.17 -18.78
N ARG A 77 -7.73 73.98 -18.24
CA ARG A 77 -8.56 73.73 -17.05
C ARG A 77 -7.72 73.29 -15.87
N PRO A 78 -7.88 73.90 -14.68
CA PRO A 78 -7.20 73.43 -13.47
C PRO A 78 -7.51 71.97 -13.20
N GLY A 79 -6.48 71.19 -12.80
CA GLY A 79 -6.62 69.80 -12.44
C GLY A 79 -6.52 68.81 -13.64
N CYS A 80 -6.29 69.33 -14.86
CA CYS A 80 -6.04 68.43 -15.99
C CYS A 80 -4.83 67.60 -15.82
N VAL A 81 -4.88 66.40 -16.38
CA VAL A 81 -3.77 65.43 -16.39
C VAL A 81 -3.57 64.81 -17.77
N TRP A 82 -2.34 64.44 -18.04
CA TRP A 82 -1.98 63.49 -19.11
C TRP A 82 -1.77 62.11 -18.51
N THR A 83 -2.44 61.06 -19.09
CA THR A 83 -2.17 59.67 -18.71
C THR A 83 -1.80 58.85 -19.92
N HIS A 84 -0.56 58.37 -19.93
CA HIS A 84 -0.06 57.40 -20.88
C HIS A 84 -0.23 56.02 -20.27
N THR A 85 -0.99 55.13 -20.93
CA THR A 85 -1.25 53.75 -20.50
C THR A 85 -0.62 52.76 -21.46
N LEU A 86 0.18 51.85 -20.94
CA LEU A 86 0.68 50.68 -21.63
C LEU A 86 -0.31 49.52 -21.39
N ILE A 87 -0.76 48.89 -22.48
CA ILE A 87 -1.73 47.79 -22.45
C ILE A 87 -1.00 46.53 -22.88
N ILE A 88 -0.85 45.60 -21.95
CA ILE A 88 0.02 44.42 -22.05
C ILE A 88 -0.86 43.17 -22.01
N ARG A 89 -0.66 42.24 -22.97
CA ARG A 89 -1.34 40.92 -22.88
C ARG A 89 -0.84 40.15 -21.69
N ASN A 90 -1.71 39.37 -21.05
CA ASN A 90 -1.36 38.55 -19.88
C ASN A 90 -0.20 37.57 -20.17
N GLU A 91 -0.12 37.06 -21.40
CA GLU A 91 0.96 36.17 -21.85
C GLU A 91 2.31 36.94 -21.89
N ASP A 92 2.31 38.15 -22.39
CA ASP A 92 3.49 39.02 -22.47
C ASP A 92 3.85 39.58 -21.09
N LEU A 93 2.86 39.87 -20.23
CA LEU A 93 3.07 40.27 -18.85
C LEU A 93 3.90 39.24 -18.08
N ALA A 94 3.69 37.94 -18.35
CA ALA A 94 4.46 36.86 -17.78
C ALA A 94 5.93 36.85 -18.22
N ARG A 95 6.24 37.45 -19.37
CA ARG A 95 7.60 37.49 -19.97
C ARG A 95 8.42 38.71 -19.55
N ILE A 96 7.79 39.74 -18.97
CA ILE A 96 8.45 40.95 -18.48
C ILE A 96 9.32 40.62 -17.27
N GLN A 97 10.62 40.84 -17.42
CA GLN A 97 11.60 40.60 -16.35
C GLN A 97 11.83 41.84 -15.47
N SER A 98 11.58 43.03 -15.98
CA SER A 98 11.74 44.28 -15.26
C SER A 98 10.66 45.31 -15.60
N PHE A 99 9.82 45.63 -14.64
CA PHE A 99 8.87 46.73 -14.73
C PHE A 99 9.58 48.10 -14.67
N GLY A 100 10.77 48.15 -14.08
CA GLY A 100 11.62 49.32 -14.15
C GLY A 100 11.99 49.71 -15.60
N ALA A 101 12.35 48.72 -16.43
CA ALA A 101 12.62 48.93 -17.85
C ALA A 101 11.34 49.35 -18.61
N LEU A 102 10.21 48.73 -18.29
CA LEU A 102 8.91 49.09 -18.88
C LEU A 102 8.49 50.51 -18.46
N ASN A 103 8.74 50.90 -17.21
CA ASN A 103 8.47 52.26 -16.73
C ASN A 103 9.24 53.35 -17.50
N ALA A 104 10.42 53.05 -18.04
CA ALA A 104 11.21 53.98 -18.82
C ALA A 104 10.62 54.29 -20.22
N ILE A 105 9.61 53.55 -20.66
CA ILE A 105 8.94 53.73 -21.94
C ILE A 105 7.90 54.87 -21.88
N PHE A 106 7.40 55.20 -20.68
CA PHE A 106 6.38 56.24 -20.54
C PHE A 106 6.87 57.58 -21.08
N ARG A 107 5.98 58.24 -21.86
CA ARG A 107 6.26 59.54 -22.49
C ARG A 107 5.16 60.51 -22.07
N ARG A 108 5.57 61.61 -21.45
CA ARG A 108 4.68 62.74 -21.24
C ARG A 108 4.51 63.49 -22.55
N PRO A 109 3.27 63.77 -23.01
CA PRO A 109 3.07 64.53 -24.24
C PRO A 109 3.57 65.97 -24.07
N GLU A 110 4.13 66.50 -25.15
CA GLU A 110 4.43 67.92 -25.31
C GLU A 110 3.25 68.58 -26.02
N TYR A 111 2.93 69.79 -25.65
CA TYR A 111 1.84 70.55 -26.28
C TYR A 111 2.35 71.45 -27.37
N PRO A 112 1.81 71.39 -28.60
CA PRO A 112 0.76 70.53 -29.13
C PRO A 112 1.16 69.07 -29.25
N VAL A 113 0.16 68.17 -28.95
CA VAL A 113 0.39 66.72 -28.87
C VAL A 113 0.59 66.10 -30.22
N LEU A 114 1.70 65.34 -30.39
CA LEU A 114 1.94 64.49 -31.58
C LEU A 114 1.18 63.15 -31.38
N VAL A 115 -0.07 63.10 -31.81
CA VAL A 115 -1.03 61.98 -31.57
C VAL A 115 -0.52 60.67 -32.16
N GLU A 116 0.14 60.73 -33.34
CA GLU A 116 0.64 59.55 -34.07
C GLU A 116 1.65 58.72 -33.25
N ARG A 117 2.30 59.33 -32.26
CA ARG A 117 3.24 58.62 -31.34
C ARG A 117 2.55 57.63 -30.43
N TYR A 118 1.24 57.76 -30.21
CA TYR A 118 0.43 56.94 -29.30
C TYR A 118 -0.54 56.03 -30.05
N GLU A 119 -0.62 56.15 -31.39
CA GLU A 119 -1.47 55.30 -32.25
C GLU A 119 -0.74 54.05 -32.75
N SER A 120 0.59 53.96 -32.57
CA SER A 120 1.40 52.80 -32.96
C SER A 120 1.75 51.92 -31.75
N VAL A 121 1.92 50.62 -31.96
CA VAL A 121 2.40 49.72 -30.93
C VAL A 121 3.86 49.98 -30.56
N ILE A 122 4.24 49.65 -29.33
CA ILE A 122 5.64 49.73 -28.87
C ILE A 122 6.21 48.32 -28.88
N VAL A 123 7.39 48.18 -29.52
CA VAL A 123 8.17 46.93 -29.45
C VAL A 123 9.13 47.02 -28.27
N PHE A 124 8.93 46.14 -27.27
CA PHE A 124 9.72 46.11 -26.05
C PHE A 124 10.64 44.89 -26.02
N GLY A 125 11.93 45.11 -26.03
CA GLY A 125 12.96 44.07 -26.10
C GLY A 125 13.25 43.38 -24.76
N GLY A 126 12.54 43.68 -23.70
CA GLY A 126 12.59 42.94 -22.43
C GLY A 126 13.93 42.98 -21.68
N THR A 127 14.76 44.04 -21.91
CA THR A 127 16.07 44.17 -21.23
C THR A 127 15.90 44.34 -19.73
N ALA A 128 16.65 43.55 -18.95
CA ALA A 128 16.70 43.72 -17.49
C ALA A 128 17.33 45.06 -17.13
N ALA A 129 16.57 46.00 -16.57
CA ALA A 129 17.14 47.19 -16.00
C ALA A 129 17.82 46.83 -14.66
N LYS A 130 18.95 47.48 -14.36
CA LYS A 130 19.55 47.40 -13.03
C LYS A 130 18.52 47.85 -12.01
N ARG A 131 18.31 47.03 -10.96
CA ARG A 131 17.40 47.38 -9.91
C ARG A 131 17.90 48.58 -9.11
N SER A 132 16.96 49.39 -8.69
CA SER A 132 17.26 50.49 -7.78
C SER A 132 17.60 49.92 -6.39
N ALA A 133 18.73 50.30 -5.85
CA ALA A 133 19.13 49.97 -4.48
C ALA A 133 18.28 50.68 -3.40
N PHE A 134 17.19 51.35 -3.79
CA PHE A 134 16.37 52.15 -2.87
C PHE A 134 15.46 51.22 -2.07
N ARG A 135 15.63 51.22 -0.72
CA ARG A 135 14.73 50.55 0.19
C ARG A 135 13.61 51.50 0.62
N ALA A 136 12.37 51.09 0.45
CA ALA A 136 11.22 51.80 0.97
C ALA A 136 11.24 51.75 2.51
N LYS A 137 10.99 52.88 3.17
CA LYS A 137 11.06 53.01 4.62
C LYS A 137 10.13 52.01 5.32
N ASP A 138 8.93 51.79 4.79
CA ASP A 138 7.88 50.91 5.34
C ASP A 138 7.67 49.66 4.47
N GLY A 139 8.69 49.22 3.68
CA GLY A 139 8.61 48.17 2.69
C GLY A 139 8.22 46.84 3.31
N ARG A 140 8.74 46.53 4.48
CA ARG A 140 8.48 45.29 5.23
C ARG A 140 7.03 45.22 5.72
N GLU A 141 6.51 46.29 6.27
CA GLU A 141 5.14 46.41 6.74
C GLU A 141 4.16 46.37 5.58
N ILE A 142 4.50 46.97 4.45
CA ILE A 142 3.69 46.91 3.22
C ILE A 142 3.60 45.48 2.72
N MET A 143 4.73 44.76 2.64
CA MET A 143 4.76 43.37 2.21
C MET A 143 3.96 42.47 3.17
N TRP A 144 4.15 42.67 4.47
CA TRP A 144 3.40 41.92 5.47
C TRP A 144 1.89 42.15 5.28
N GLY A 145 1.43 43.40 5.21
CA GLY A 145 0.01 43.73 5.01
C GLY A 145 -0.52 43.14 3.70
N LEU A 146 0.25 43.25 2.61
CA LEU A 146 -0.15 42.81 1.28
C LEU A 146 -0.35 41.30 1.19
N TYR A 147 0.54 40.51 1.83
CA TYR A 147 0.55 39.05 1.70
C TYR A 147 -0.10 38.29 2.86
N GLU A 148 -0.34 38.96 4.00
CA GLU A 148 -1.02 38.39 5.16
C GLU A 148 -2.53 38.67 5.17
N THR A 149 -2.97 39.68 4.44
CA THR A 149 -4.37 40.09 4.45
C THR A 149 -4.95 40.26 3.06
N GLU A 150 -6.24 40.08 2.91
CA GLU A 150 -6.96 40.42 1.68
C GLU A 150 -7.42 41.89 1.65
N ARG A 151 -7.09 42.64 2.71
CA ARG A 151 -7.49 44.05 2.83
C ARG A 151 -6.66 44.96 1.92
N GLN A 152 -7.26 46.05 1.50
CA GLN A 152 -6.53 47.15 0.83
C GLN A 152 -5.44 47.67 1.76
N ILE A 153 -4.22 47.84 1.22
CA ILE A 153 -3.10 48.45 1.94
C ILE A 153 -2.97 49.93 1.54
N VAL A 154 -3.01 50.79 2.54
CA VAL A 154 -2.91 52.23 2.34
C VAL A 154 -1.68 52.76 3.06
N VAL A 155 -0.77 53.39 2.26
CA VAL A 155 0.48 53.93 2.79
C VAL A 155 0.37 55.49 2.82
N PRO A 156 0.34 56.11 4.03
CA PRO A 156 0.35 57.55 4.16
C PRO A 156 1.72 58.13 3.74
N THR A 157 1.72 59.04 2.79
CA THR A 157 2.96 59.69 2.32
C THR A 157 2.69 61.00 1.64
N ASP A 158 3.63 61.95 1.72
CA ASP A 158 3.69 63.19 0.93
C ASP A 158 4.67 63.08 -0.24
N ALA A 159 5.39 61.92 -0.34
CA ALA A 159 6.42 61.70 -1.35
C ALA A 159 6.16 60.35 -2.07
N PRO A 160 5.08 60.17 -2.81
CA PRO A 160 4.69 58.87 -3.42
C PRO A 160 5.72 58.34 -4.43
N ARG A 161 6.48 59.20 -5.06
CA ARG A 161 7.56 58.79 -6.02
C ARG A 161 8.63 57.95 -5.35
N THR A 162 8.86 58.09 -4.05
CA THR A 162 9.83 57.27 -3.31
C THR A 162 9.44 55.80 -3.26
N TYR A 163 8.16 55.49 -3.42
CA TYR A 163 7.65 54.11 -3.44
C TYR A 163 7.55 53.47 -4.84
N GLU A 164 7.73 54.25 -5.89
CA GLU A 164 7.60 53.69 -7.27
C GLU A 164 8.55 52.51 -7.50
N ALA A 165 9.84 52.68 -7.17
CA ALA A 165 10.84 51.63 -7.35
C ALA A 165 10.50 50.36 -6.54
N PHE A 166 9.94 50.50 -5.35
CA PHE A 166 9.48 49.39 -4.53
C PHE A 166 8.29 48.66 -5.14
N VAL A 167 7.29 49.39 -5.64
CA VAL A 167 6.12 48.80 -6.31
C VAL A 167 6.51 48.05 -7.58
N LEU A 168 7.44 48.60 -8.35
CA LEU A 168 7.97 47.93 -9.54
C LEU A 168 8.75 46.65 -9.19
N ALA A 169 9.51 46.66 -8.09
CA ALA A 169 10.19 45.47 -7.57
C ALA A 169 9.21 44.40 -7.07
N LEU A 170 8.11 44.80 -6.43
CA LEU A 170 7.01 43.86 -6.07
C LEU A 170 6.42 43.18 -7.29
N LEU A 171 6.16 43.95 -8.39
CA LEU A 171 5.69 43.39 -9.67
C LEU A 171 6.71 42.41 -10.28
N ASP A 172 8.01 42.72 -10.18
CA ASP A 172 9.07 41.82 -10.67
C ASP A 172 9.16 40.52 -9.86
N GLN A 173 8.84 40.54 -8.56
CA GLN A 173 8.87 39.39 -7.68
C GLN A 173 7.66 38.45 -7.86
N GLN A 174 6.48 39.05 -8.08
CA GLN A 174 5.23 38.31 -8.20
C GLN A 174 5.22 37.38 -9.40
N TRP A 175 4.70 36.15 -9.25
CA TRP A 175 4.46 35.25 -10.36
C TRP A 175 3.34 35.76 -11.31
N PRO A 176 3.27 35.29 -12.55
CA PRO A 176 2.39 35.86 -13.56
C PRO A 176 0.90 35.97 -13.15
N LYS A 177 0.37 34.93 -12.48
CA LYS A 177 -1.04 34.93 -12.03
C LYS A 177 -1.32 35.99 -10.96
N LEU A 178 -0.37 36.19 -10.05
CA LEU A 178 -0.50 37.23 -9.01
C LEU A 178 -0.35 38.60 -9.61
N ARG A 179 0.67 38.79 -10.44
CA ARG A 179 0.98 40.07 -11.15
C ARG A 179 -0.21 40.56 -11.95
N ARG A 180 -0.86 39.73 -12.75
CA ARG A 180 -1.99 40.13 -13.60
C ARG A 180 -3.23 40.58 -12.82
N ASN A 181 -3.35 40.19 -11.55
CA ASN A 181 -4.49 40.56 -10.70
C ASN A 181 -4.18 41.74 -9.75
N PHE A 182 -2.91 42.12 -9.63
CA PHE A 182 -2.44 43.14 -8.70
C PHE A 182 -2.87 44.53 -9.13
N LYS A 183 -3.60 45.24 -8.24
CA LYS A 183 -4.08 46.62 -8.49
C LYS A 183 -3.34 47.57 -7.56
N PHE A 184 -2.77 48.59 -8.09
CA PHE A 184 -2.08 49.59 -7.28
C PHE A 184 -2.21 51.00 -7.83
N CYS A 185 -2.06 52.00 -6.96
CA CYS A 185 -1.93 53.43 -7.32
C CYS A 185 -0.96 54.10 -6.38
N THR A 186 0.16 54.65 -6.96
CA THR A 186 1.17 55.38 -6.14
C THR A 186 0.76 56.82 -5.86
N GLY A 187 -0.46 57.27 -6.25
CA GLY A 187 -0.90 58.63 -6.07
C GLY A 187 -2.42 58.74 -5.89
N ALA A 188 -3.00 57.98 -4.94
CA ALA A 188 -4.43 57.99 -4.66
C ALA A 188 -4.82 59.18 -3.80
N LEU A 189 -5.40 60.23 -4.42
CA LEU A 189 -5.83 61.46 -3.74
C LEU A 189 -7.27 61.42 -3.23
N SER A 190 -8.03 60.38 -3.57
CA SER A 190 -9.40 60.13 -3.09
C SER A 190 -9.74 58.64 -3.16
N ILE A 191 -10.88 58.25 -2.54
CA ILE A 191 -11.44 56.91 -2.68
C ILE A 191 -12.07 56.87 -4.09
N ARG A 192 -11.55 55.91 -4.91
CA ARG A 192 -12.21 55.51 -6.16
C ARG A 192 -13.14 54.33 -5.91
N GLU A 193 -14.12 54.14 -6.79
CA GLU A 193 -14.99 52.94 -6.75
C GLU A 193 -14.15 51.63 -6.97
N THR A 194 -13.00 51.74 -7.62
CA THR A 194 -12.10 50.61 -7.83
C THR A 194 -11.14 50.45 -6.66
N GLU A 195 -11.33 49.39 -5.90
CA GLU A 195 -10.43 49.04 -4.83
C GLU A 195 -9.04 48.65 -5.34
N PHE A 196 -7.99 49.25 -4.78
CA PHE A 196 -6.62 48.88 -5.01
C PHE A 196 -6.12 47.92 -3.93
N ASP A 197 -5.25 47.00 -4.29
CA ASP A 197 -4.55 46.15 -3.31
C ASP A 197 -3.55 46.99 -2.53
N LEU A 198 -2.89 47.95 -3.17
CA LEU A 198 -1.90 48.85 -2.60
C LEU A 198 -2.11 50.29 -3.10
N SER A 199 -2.18 51.23 -2.20
CA SER A 199 -2.25 52.68 -2.56
C SER A 199 -1.39 53.54 -1.69
N MET A 200 -0.76 54.57 -2.28
CA MET A 200 -0.06 55.63 -1.59
C MET A 200 -0.93 56.88 -1.61
N SER A 201 -1.19 57.48 -0.45
CA SER A 201 -2.12 58.60 -0.30
C SER A 201 -1.61 59.63 0.68
N PRO A 202 -2.02 60.90 0.52
CA PRO A 202 -1.69 61.94 1.48
C PRO A 202 -2.21 61.54 2.92
N PRO A 203 -1.51 61.86 3.99
CA PRO A 203 -1.90 61.50 5.37
C PRO A 203 -3.33 61.91 5.74
N GLU A 204 -3.78 63.07 5.27
CA GLU A 204 -5.11 63.61 5.59
C GLU A 204 -6.25 62.82 4.89
N VAL A 205 -5.98 62.29 3.71
CA VAL A 205 -6.96 61.51 2.93
C VAL A 205 -7.02 60.05 3.44
N THR A 206 -5.96 59.59 4.05
CA THR A 206 -5.80 58.21 4.53
C THR A 206 -6.91 57.76 5.46
N HIS A 207 -7.40 58.64 6.34
CA HIS A 207 -8.48 58.32 7.28
C HIS A 207 -9.80 57.99 6.60
N SER A 208 -10.09 58.59 5.46
CA SER A 208 -11.27 58.32 4.68
C SER A 208 -11.16 57.04 3.82
N ILE A 209 -9.93 56.76 3.30
CA ILE A 209 -9.62 55.57 2.51
C ILE A 209 -9.47 54.36 3.44
N GLY A 210 -8.92 54.55 4.66
CA GLY A 210 -8.60 53.47 5.60
C GLY A 210 -9.78 52.86 6.35
N LYS A 211 -11.03 53.30 6.14
CA LYS A 211 -12.20 52.71 6.84
C LYS A 211 -12.42 51.23 6.52
N GLN A 212 -12.01 50.75 5.34
CA GLN A 212 -12.09 49.33 4.91
C GLN A 212 -10.70 48.72 4.67
N GLY A 213 -9.61 49.51 4.73
CA GLY A 213 -8.24 49.11 4.46
C GLY A 213 -7.39 48.98 5.72
N LEU A 214 -6.14 48.49 5.54
CA LEU A 214 -5.08 48.49 6.52
C LEU A 214 -4.17 49.69 6.23
N VAL A 215 -4.12 50.62 7.17
CA VAL A 215 -3.22 51.81 7.07
C VAL A 215 -1.86 51.46 7.68
N ILE A 216 -0.80 51.53 6.87
CA ILE A 216 0.59 51.34 7.32
C ILE A 216 1.00 52.57 8.12
N ARG A 217 1.41 52.40 9.36
CA ARG A 217 1.92 53.46 10.22
C ARG A 217 3.39 53.25 10.49
N SER A 218 4.24 54.21 10.08
CA SER A 218 5.67 54.18 10.37
C SER A 218 5.90 54.03 11.87
N GLY A 219 6.74 53.10 12.28
CA GLY A 219 7.16 52.91 13.66
C GLY A 219 6.16 52.13 14.54
N ALA A 220 5.16 51.51 14.03
CA ALA A 220 4.41 50.50 14.73
C ALA A 220 5.29 49.22 14.85
N GLU A 221 6.15 49.19 15.87
CA GLU A 221 6.80 47.95 16.32
C GLU A 221 5.68 46.97 16.74
N LYS A 222 5.13 46.26 15.81
CA LYS A 222 4.41 45.02 16.12
C LYS A 222 5.46 43.95 16.28
N GLU A 223 5.38 43.24 17.40
CA GLU A 223 6.15 42.06 17.75
C GLU A 223 6.56 41.31 16.50
N SER A 224 7.80 41.51 16.11
CA SER A 224 8.47 40.71 15.10
C SER A 224 8.70 39.32 15.67
N ALA A 225 7.66 38.52 15.76
CA ALA A 225 7.89 37.10 15.73
C ALA A 225 8.71 36.79 14.47
N ALA A 226 9.82 36.09 14.61
CA ALA A 226 10.80 35.81 13.59
C ALA A 226 10.10 35.43 12.26
N THR A 227 9.94 36.39 11.36
CA THR A 227 9.24 36.27 10.11
C THR A 227 10.26 36.02 8.99
N GLY A 228 10.97 34.89 9.07
CA GLY A 228 12.02 34.53 8.11
C GLY A 228 11.57 34.57 6.64
N TRP A 229 10.26 34.41 6.37
CA TRP A 229 9.73 34.59 5.04
C TRP A 229 9.81 36.05 4.55
N LEU A 230 9.58 37.02 5.43
CA LEU A 230 9.72 38.45 5.09
C LEU A 230 11.17 38.84 4.83
N ASP A 231 12.11 38.26 5.59
CA ASP A 231 13.54 38.54 5.40
C ASP A 231 13.99 38.10 4.01
N LEU A 232 13.62 36.87 3.61
CA LEU A 232 13.94 36.37 2.28
C LEU A 232 13.22 37.16 1.16
N ALA A 233 11.95 37.46 1.35
CA ALA A 233 11.17 38.18 0.36
C ALA A 233 11.65 39.63 0.20
N GLU A 234 12.04 40.30 1.28
CA GLU A 234 12.64 41.65 1.25
C GLU A 234 14.03 41.63 0.62
N GLU A 235 14.88 40.66 0.97
CA GLU A 235 16.19 40.51 0.36
C GLU A 235 16.09 40.35 -1.15
N ASP A 236 15.16 39.51 -1.62
CA ASP A 236 14.93 39.31 -3.06
C ASP A 236 14.47 40.57 -3.80
N LEU A 237 13.74 41.48 -3.16
CA LEU A 237 13.35 42.75 -3.80
C LEU A 237 14.55 43.63 -4.14
N TYR A 238 15.59 43.61 -3.32
CA TYR A 238 16.71 44.53 -3.39
C TYR A 238 17.99 43.92 -3.98
N THR A 239 18.02 42.61 -4.19
CA THR A 239 19.18 41.91 -4.74
C THR A 239 18.88 41.35 -6.12
N ASP A 240 19.88 41.38 -7.00
CA ASP A 240 19.77 40.83 -8.37
C ASP A 240 19.98 39.30 -8.41
N CYS A 241 20.18 38.65 -7.26
CA CYS A 241 20.82 37.33 -7.19
C CYS A 241 19.95 36.15 -6.73
N GLN A 242 18.70 36.36 -6.40
CA GLN A 242 17.84 35.25 -5.88
C GLN A 242 17.10 34.50 -6.99
N PHE A 243 17.84 34.07 -8.02
CA PHE A 243 17.24 33.35 -9.16
C PHE A 243 16.49 32.08 -8.77
N GLU A 244 16.99 31.31 -7.78
CA GLU A 244 16.36 30.07 -7.38
C GLU A 244 15.04 30.30 -6.64
N TYR A 245 14.98 31.29 -5.74
CA TYR A 245 13.76 31.64 -5.03
C TYR A 245 12.67 32.15 -6.00
N ARG A 246 12.99 33.07 -6.90
CA ARG A 246 12.03 33.55 -7.92
C ARG A 246 11.60 32.46 -8.87
N ARG A 247 12.51 31.60 -9.29
CA ARG A 247 12.21 30.47 -10.15
C ARG A 247 11.22 29.53 -9.42
N PHE A 248 11.40 29.30 -8.13
CA PHE A 248 10.48 28.55 -7.31
C PHE A 248 9.10 29.21 -7.22
N LEU A 249 9.02 30.50 -6.91
CA LEU A 249 7.75 31.26 -6.88
C LEU A 249 7.03 31.20 -8.22
N TRP A 250 7.74 31.37 -9.31
CA TRP A 250 7.16 31.38 -10.65
C TRP A 250 6.75 29.99 -11.12
N HIS A 251 7.46 28.95 -10.68
CA HIS A 251 7.16 27.59 -11.05
C HIS A 251 5.90 27.07 -10.34
N PHE A 252 5.76 27.35 -9.05
CA PHE A 252 4.66 26.83 -8.23
C PHE A 252 3.51 27.82 -8.01
N GLY A 253 3.77 29.11 -8.02
CA GLY A 253 2.74 30.12 -7.77
C GLY A 253 1.50 30.06 -8.68
N PRO A 254 1.60 29.74 -9.97
CA PRO A 254 0.42 29.58 -10.84
C PRO A 254 -0.53 28.45 -10.41
N ASP A 255 -0.05 27.50 -9.63
CA ASP A 255 -0.80 26.33 -9.19
C ASP A 255 -1.76 26.63 -8.01
N PHE A 256 -1.61 27.78 -7.38
CA PHE A 256 -2.44 28.17 -6.25
C PHE A 256 -3.72 28.90 -6.69
N SER A 257 -4.85 28.52 -6.08
CA SER A 257 -6.14 29.20 -6.28
C SER A 257 -6.23 30.51 -5.50
N GLU A 258 -5.64 30.53 -4.29
CA GLU A 258 -5.58 31.70 -3.44
C GLU A 258 -4.80 32.82 -4.12
N GLY A 259 -5.23 34.03 -3.94
CA GLY A 259 -4.61 35.22 -4.51
C GLY A 259 -3.23 35.49 -3.88
N ARG A 260 -3.05 36.74 -3.42
CA ARG A 260 -1.79 37.20 -2.80
C ARG A 260 -1.44 36.55 -1.46
N THR A 261 -2.43 36.00 -0.74
CA THR A 261 -2.22 35.28 0.53
C THR A 261 -1.48 33.95 0.37
N ALA A 262 -1.39 33.41 -0.84
CA ALA A 262 -0.56 32.25 -1.15
C ALA A 262 0.96 32.55 -1.15
N PHE A 263 1.36 33.85 -1.18
CA PHE A 263 2.75 34.23 -1.28
C PHE A 263 3.57 33.79 -0.06
N ARG A 264 3.07 34.07 1.14
CA ARG A 264 3.71 33.66 2.39
C ARG A 264 3.89 32.14 2.51
N PRO A 265 2.83 31.30 2.42
CA PRO A 265 2.98 29.85 2.49
C PRO A 265 4.01 29.31 1.48
N LEU A 266 3.98 29.83 0.24
CA LEU A 266 4.93 29.39 -0.77
C LEU A 266 6.38 29.78 -0.45
N THR A 267 6.60 30.97 0.13
CA THR A 267 7.92 31.40 0.59
C THR A 267 8.42 30.58 1.78
N GLU A 268 7.56 30.28 2.74
CA GLU A 268 7.87 29.40 3.89
C GLU A 268 8.22 27.98 3.41
N PHE A 269 7.54 27.48 2.37
CA PHE A 269 7.90 26.23 1.71
C PHE A 269 9.32 26.25 1.15
N TYR A 270 9.66 27.31 0.44
CA TYR A 270 11.01 27.43 -0.12
C TYR A 270 12.07 27.46 1.00
N ILE A 271 11.83 28.16 2.09
CA ILE A 271 12.73 28.19 3.25
C ILE A 271 12.86 26.80 3.88
N ALA A 272 11.75 26.09 4.05
CA ALA A 272 11.75 24.73 4.56
C ALA A 272 12.56 23.77 3.68
N LEU A 273 12.45 23.91 2.35
CA LEU A 273 13.22 23.10 1.39
C LEU A 273 14.74 23.42 1.40
N GLN A 274 15.17 24.59 1.88
CA GLN A 274 16.58 24.94 2.06
C GLN A 274 17.15 24.44 3.40
N SER A 275 16.30 24.03 4.35
CA SER A 275 16.72 23.45 5.61
C SER A 275 17.32 22.06 5.36
N ARG A 276 18.44 21.77 6.04
CA ARG A 276 19.08 20.44 5.99
C ARG A 276 18.58 19.50 7.10
N ASP A 277 17.73 19.98 7.99
CA ASP A 277 17.12 19.21 9.06
C ASP A 277 15.79 18.62 8.56
N ILE A 278 15.83 17.36 8.19
CA ILE A 278 14.75 16.68 7.50
C ILE A 278 13.57 16.37 8.42
N GLU A 279 13.80 16.05 9.69
CA GLU A 279 12.69 15.79 10.63
C GLU A 279 11.92 17.08 10.91
N LEU A 280 12.62 18.16 11.24
CA LEU A 280 12.00 19.46 11.48
C LEU A 280 11.36 20.04 10.21
N MET A 281 11.96 19.79 9.05
CA MET A 281 11.44 20.18 7.75
C MET A 281 10.19 19.41 7.39
N GLY A 282 10.20 18.09 7.60
CA GLY A 282 9.06 17.22 7.29
C GLY A 282 7.80 17.67 8.00
N ASP A 283 7.85 17.82 9.31
CA ASP A 283 6.72 18.27 10.12
C ASP A 283 6.22 19.66 9.68
N ARG A 284 7.11 20.59 9.39
CA ARG A 284 6.75 21.93 8.89
C ARG A 284 6.08 21.87 7.53
N VAL A 285 6.70 21.22 6.55
CA VAL A 285 6.20 21.13 5.18
C VAL A 285 4.85 20.41 5.14
N LEU A 286 4.73 19.29 5.85
CA LEU A 286 3.50 18.50 5.84
C LEU A 286 2.36 19.18 6.58
N SER A 287 2.66 19.82 7.73
CA SER A 287 1.67 20.60 8.45
C SER A 287 1.19 21.82 7.64
N MET A 288 2.11 22.45 6.90
CA MET A 288 1.77 23.56 6.01
C MET A 288 0.91 23.10 4.84
N LEU A 289 1.26 21.99 4.18
CA LEU A 289 0.46 21.40 3.10
C LEU A 289 -0.95 21.07 3.58
N ALA A 290 -1.08 20.40 4.72
CA ALA A 290 -2.37 20.03 5.29
C ALA A 290 -3.21 21.25 5.66
N ARG A 291 -2.58 22.30 6.18
CA ARG A 291 -3.25 23.54 6.61
C ARG A 291 -3.61 24.45 5.44
N CYS A 292 -2.66 24.69 4.52
CA CYS A 292 -2.80 25.69 3.48
C CYS A 292 -3.40 25.10 2.20
N PHE A 293 -3.20 23.81 1.94
CA PHE A 293 -3.59 23.15 0.68
C PHE A 293 -4.22 21.77 0.94
N PRO A 294 -5.32 21.69 1.71
CA PRO A 294 -5.91 20.44 2.17
C PRO A 294 -6.60 19.63 1.04
N ALA A 295 -7.05 20.28 -0.03
CA ALA A 295 -7.68 19.57 -1.12
C ALA A 295 -6.66 18.98 -2.11
N GLN A 296 -7.01 17.85 -2.74
CA GLN A 296 -6.12 17.16 -3.68
C GLN A 296 -5.70 18.03 -4.87
N GLN A 297 -6.60 18.89 -5.34
CA GLN A 297 -6.35 19.78 -6.48
C GLN A 297 -5.51 21.00 -6.11
N ASP A 298 -5.39 21.32 -4.82
CA ASP A 298 -4.64 22.47 -4.37
C ASP A 298 -3.14 22.20 -4.43
N ALA A 299 -2.39 23.14 -4.96
CA ALA A 299 -0.94 23.03 -5.10
C ALA A 299 -0.47 21.71 -5.77
N ARG A 300 -1.23 21.23 -6.74
CA ARG A 300 -1.03 19.92 -7.37
C ARG A 300 0.39 19.74 -7.93
N ARG A 301 0.93 20.77 -8.60
CA ARG A 301 2.27 20.71 -9.15
C ARG A 301 3.32 20.62 -8.06
N LEU A 302 3.18 21.44 -7.00
CA LEU A 302 4.06 21.41 -5.84
C LEU A 302 4.06 20.01 -5.19
N LYS A 303 2.88 19.44 -4.94
CA LYS A 303 2.73 18.10 -4.38
C LYS A 303 3.36 17.04 -5.28
N SER A 304 3.10 17.09 -6.58
CA SER A 304 3.66 16.15 -7.55
C SER A 304 5.19 16.21 -7.60
N GLU A 305 5.77 17.40 -7.59
CA GLU A 305 7.23 17.57 -7.63
C GLU A 305 7.93 17.27 -6.30
N LEU A 306 7.25 17.43 -5.16
CA LEU A 306 7.79 17.07 -3.84
C LEU A 306 7.67 15.57 -3.55
N PHE A 307 6.55 14.97 -3.90
CA PHE A 307 6.20 13.60 -3.51
C PHE A 307 6.08 12.63 -4.68
N GLY A 308 6.06 13.13 -5.93
CA GLY A 308 6.08 12.33 -7.13
C GLY A 308 7.41 11.59 -7.34
N LEU A 309 7.48 10.77 -8.39
CA LEU A 309 8.66 9.93 -8.67
C LEU A 309 9.78 10.67 -9.40
N ASP A 310 9.45 11.73 -10.16
CA ASP A 310 10.32 12.33 -11.16
C ASP A 310 10.32 13.89 -11.10
N GLY A 311 10.14 14.49 -9.93
CA GLY A 311 10.11 15.94 -9.80
C GLY A 311 11.50 16.59 -9.72
N GLU A 312 11.65 17.82 -10.23
CA GLU A 312 12.91 18.60 -10.17
C GLU A 312 13.36 18.82 -8.71
N TYR A 313 12.42 18.90 -7.79
CA TYR A 313 12.67 19.21 -6.37
C TYR A 313 12.73 17.98 -5.47
N VAL A 314 12.42 16.78 -5.96
CA VAL A 314 12.45 15.54 -5.17
C VAL A 314 13.83 15.30 -4.54
N SER A 315 14.90 15.52 -5.32
CA SER A 315 16.28 15.35 -4.84
C SER A 315 16.73 16.40 -3.82
N LYS A 316 16.00 17.53 -3.73
CA LYS A 316 16.27 18.59 -2.75
C LYS A 316 15.54 18.36 -1.43
N PHE A 317 14.52 17.50 -1.42
CA PHE A 317 13.68 17.22 -0.26
C PHE A 317 14.30 16.19 0.69
N GLY A 318 15.30 15.47 0.26
CA GLY A 318 15.95 14.41 1.00
C GLY A 318 16.20 13.19 0.12
N ASP A 319 16.78 12.14 0.70
CA ASP A 319 16.88 10.89 -0.05
C ASP A 319 15.52 10.18 -0.15
N GLU A 320 15.43 9.18 -1.01
CA GLU A 320 14.15 8.49 -1.29
C GLU A 320 13.56 7.80 -0.04
N GLU A 321 14.41 7.37 0.90
CA GLU A 321 14.01 6.79 2.17
C GLU A 321 13.29 7.81 3.04
N GLU A 322 13.87 8.99 3.19
CA GLU A 322 13.35 10.07 4.02
C GLU A 322 12.03 10.60 3.50
N VAL A 323 11.94 10.85 2.18
CA VAL A 323 10.68 11.26 1.53
C VAL A 323 9.61 10.18 1.70
N THR A 324 9.96 8.92 1.51
CA THR A 324 9.01 7.81 1.66
C THR A 324 8.50 7.70 3.09
N ARG A 325 9.41 7.82 4.08
CA ARG A 325 9.07 7.81 5.50
C ARG A 325 8.12 8.95 5.86
N LEU A 326 8.43 10.17 5.44
CA LEU A 326 7.60 11.34 5.70
C LEU A 326 6.19 11.17 5.12
N VAL A 327 6.09 10.78 3.87
CA VAL A 327 4.79 10.62 3.20
C VAL A 327 3.98 9.50 3.84
N ALA A 328 4.59 8.35 4.14
CA ALA A 328 3.89 7.22 4.73
C ALA A 328 3.45 7.47 6.18
N THR A 329 4.19 8.29 6.94
CA THR A 329 3.90 8.49 8.37
C THR A 329 3.01 9.69 8.66
N HIS A 330 3.05 10.75 7.84
CA HIS A 330 2.47 12.04 8.20
C HIS A 330 1.37 12.55 7.26
N LEU A 331 1.24 12.05 6.02
CA LEU A 331 0.26 12.57 5.08
C LEU A 331 -1.05 11.79 5.08
N HIS A 332 -2.14 12.54 5.25
CA HIS A 332 -3.48 12.01 5.03
C HIS A 332 -3.80 11.97 3.54
N SER A 333 -4.53 10.95 3.09
CA SER A 333 -4.94 10.73 1.70
C SER A 333 -5.60 11.95 1.03
N ASN A 334 -6.27 12.80 1.83
CA ASN A 334 -6.94 13.99 1.32
C ASN A 334 -6.00 15.08 0.78
N VAL A 335 -4.72 15.06 1.18
CA VAL A 335 -3.71 16.05 0.76
C VAL A 335 -2.98 15.60 -0.50
N LEU A 336 -2.77 14.28 -0.65
CA LEU A 336 -2.10 13.68 -1.80
C LEU A 336 -3.14 13.20 -2.82
N GLY A 337 -3.09 13.69 -4.03
CA GLY A 337 -3.92 13.21 -5.12
C GLY A 337 -3.33 11.97 -5.79
N THR A 338 -2.82 12.16 -7.01
CA THR A 338 -2.18 11.10 -7.81
C THR A 338 -0.85 10.61 -7.22
N GLU A 339 -0.24 11.39 -6.34
CA GLU A 339 1.03 11.09 -5.66
C GLU A 339 0.91 9.90 -4.70
N ILE A 340 -0.30 9.58 -4.23
CA ILE A 340 -0.56 8.37 -3.43
C ILE A 340 -0.10 7.11 -4.18
N ALA A 341 -0.36 7.03 -5.48
CA ALA A 341 0.08 5.90 -6.29
C ALA A 341 1.62 5.78 -6.38
N ALA A 342 2.34 6.90 -6.28
CA ALA A 342 3.80 6.90 -6.25
C ALA A 342 4.36 6.21 -5.01
N LEU A 343 3.63 6.21 -3.88
CA LEU A 343 4.04 5.50 -2.66
C LEU A 343 4.21 4.00 -2.86
N LYS A 344 3.34 3.38 -3.65
CA LYS A 344 3.48 1.96 -3.99
C LYS A 344 4.82 1.70 -4.69
N VAL A 345 5.17 2.51 -5.70
CA VAL A 345 6.43 2.37 -6.45
C VAL A 345 7.64 2.66 -5.55
N ARG A 346 7.56 3.68 -4.70
CA ARG A 346 8.62 4.00 -3.73
C ARG A 346 8.83 2.87 -2.72
N ALA A 347 7.77 2.26 -2.21
CA ALA A 347 7.85 1.13 -1.31
C ALA A 347 8.54 -0.08 -1.97
N ILE A 348 8.25 -0.37 -3.24
CA ILE A 348 8.94 -1.42 -4.00
C ILE A 348 10.43 -1.10 -4.09
N ARG A 349 10.80 0.11 -4.55
CA ARG A 349 12.20 0.52 -4.69
C ARG A 349 12.97 0.49 -3.36
N LEU A 350 12.32 0.94 -2.28
CA LEU A 350 12.93 0.92 -0.95
C LEU A 350 13.13 -0.52 -0.45
N CYS A 351 12.14 -1.38 -0.64
CA CYS A 351 12.20 -2.80 -0.29
C CYS A 351 13.33 -3.52 -1.04
N GLU A 352 13.51 -3.25 -2.34
CA GLU A 352 14.58 -3.83 -3.16
C GLU A 352 15.98 -3.37 -2.73
N ARG A 353 16.13 -2.13 -2.25
CA ARG A 353 17.41 -1.54 -1.88
C ARG A 353 17.77 -1.69 -0.41
N LYS A 354 16.80 -1.53 0.49
CA LYS A 354 16.97 -1.47 1.94
C LYS A 354 15.82 -2.18 2.65
N LEU A 355 15.76 -3.51 2.51
CA LEU A 355 14.67 -4.35 3.02
C LEU A 355 14.34 -4.10 4.51
N GLY A 356 15.36 -3.98 5.37
CA GLY A 356 15.15 -3.72 6.80
C GLY A 356 14.38 -2.43 7.05
N VAL A 357 14.84 -1.32 6.44
CA VAL A 357 14.19 -0.01 6.57
C VAL A 357 12.75 -0.04 6.02
N ALA A 358 12.54 -0.71 4.89
CA ALA A 358 11.20 -0.87 4.32
C ALA A 358 10.27 -1.67 5.25
N THR A 359 10.80 -2.67 5.95
CA THR A 359 10.06 -3.47 6.92
C THR A 359 9.69 -2.65 8.16
N ASP A 360 10.63 -1.91 8.73
CA ASP A 360 10.40 -1.03 9.88
C ASP A 360 9.31 0.02 9.57
N LEU A 361 9.39 0.61 8.38
CA LEU A 361 8.39 1.59 7.93
C LEU A 361 7.02 0.94 7.67
N ALA A 362 6.99 -0.26 7.12
CA ALA A 362 5.75 -1.02 6.95
C ALA A 362 5.09 -1.33 8.30
N GLU A 363 5.87 -1.67 9.33
CA GLU A 363 5.37 -1.88 10.69
C GLU A 363 4.78 -0.60 11.29
N MET A 364 5.46 0.54 11.14
CA MET A 364 4.97 1.84 11.60
C MET A 364 3.62 2.24 11.00
N VAL A 365 3.37 1.91 9.74
CA VAL A 365 2.13 2.29 9.04
C VAL A 365 1.05 1.22 9.05
N ALA A 366 1.35 0.01 9.53
CA ALA A 366 0.43 -1.14 9.48
C ALA A 366 -0.89 -0.93 10.22
N GLU A 367 -0.86 -0.17 11.32
CA GLU A 367 -2.05 0.12 12.12
C GLU A 367 -2.91 1.25 11.54
N LYS A 368 -2.34 2.04 10.63
CA LYS A 368 -3.05 3.13 9.96
C LYS A 368 -3.96 2.59 8.86
N ARG A 369 -5.15 3.18 8.72
CA ARG A 369 -6.15 2.78 7.73
C ARG A 369 -6.38 3.84 6.64
N ASP A 370 -5.44 4.75 6.46
CA ASP A 370 -5.48 5.75 5.41
C ASP A 370 -4.94 5.19 4.08
N ASP A 371 -5.33 5.83 2.96
CA ASP A 371 -4.97 5.36 1.62
C ASP A 371 -3.45 5.40 1.35
N ALA A 372 -2.74 6.36 1.94
CA ALA A 372 -1.29 6.49 1.78
C ALA A 372 -0.56 5.29 2.39
N SER A 373 -0.91 4.95 3.64
CA SER A 373 -0.37 3.77 4.34
C SER A 373 -0.72 2.47 3.62
N HIS A 374 -1.96 2.36 3.11
CA HIS A 374 -2.38 1.20 2.33
C HIS A 374 -1.57 1.04 1.04
N GLN A 375 -1.36 2.11 0.26
CA GLN A 375 -0.55 2.06 -0.96
C GLN A 375 0.92 1.72 -0.67
N TYR A 376 1.48 2.23 0.42
CA TYR A 376 2.82 1.84 0.86
C TYR A 376 2.89 0.34 1.16
N LEU A 377 1.94 -0.18 1.95
CA LEU A 377 1.88 -1.61 2.29
C LEU A 377 1.72 -2.50 1.06
N LEU A 378 0.86 -2.12 0.11
CA LEU A 378 0.70 -2.84 -1.16
C LEU A 378 2.02 -2.94 -1.93
N GLY A 379 2.79 -1.84 -2.01
CA GLY A 379 4.10 -1.84 -2.65
C GLY A 379 5.11 -2.72 -1.92
N TYR A 380 5.18 -2.62 -0.60
CA TYR A 380 6.03 -3.45 0.24
C TYR A 380 5.69 -4.94 0.09
N PHE A 381 4.42 -5.31 0.15
CA PHE A 381 3.96 -6.69 -0.02
C PHE A 381 4.23 -7.23 -1.44
N GLU A 382 4.08 -6.40 -2.46
CA GLU A 382 4.38 -6.79 -3.84
C GLU A 382 5.85 -7.15 -4.03
N CYS A 383 6.76 -6.42 -3.42
CA CYS A 383 8.17 -6.75 -3.38
C CYS A 383 8.43 -7.98 -2.49
N ALA A 384 7.91 -7.96 -1.26
CA ALA A 384 8.19 -8.99 -0.26
C ALA A 384 7.69 -10.37 -0.67
N ARG A 385 6.56 -10.49 -1.36
CA ARG A 385 6.04 -11.79 -1.84
C ARG A 385 6.98 -12.53 -2.79
N SER A 386 7.88 -11.81 -3.45
CA SER A 386 8.87 -12.37 -4.37
C SER A 386 10.18 -12.72 -3.67
N SER A 387 10.34 -12.37 -2.39
CA SER A 387 11.57 -12.58 -1.61
C SER A 387 11.31 -13.45 -0.38
N ASN A 388 11.91 -14.64 -0.37
CA ASN A 388 11.85 -15.52 0.80
C ASN A 388 12.48 -14.90 2.06
N GLU A 389 13.48 -14.05 1.89
CA GLU A 389 14.11 -13.31 2.98
C GLU A 389 13.17 -12.28 3.58
N ALA A 390 12.49 -11.51 2.74
CA ALA A 390 11.50 -10.53 3.17
C ALA A 390 10.36 -11.18 3.96
N ILE A 391 9.85 -12.32 3.49
CA ILE A 391 8.81 -13.08 4.20
C ILE A 391 9.30 -13.55 5.57
N ARG A 392 10.56 -13.95 5.70
CA ARG A 392 11.12 -14.42 6.99
C ARG A 392 11.35 -13.28 7.98
N LEU A 393 11.75 -12.10 7.51
CA LEU A 393 12.02 -10.93 8.35
C LEU A 393 10.76 -10.15 8.75
N MET A 394 9.69 -10.30 7.98
CA MET A 394 8.45 -9.55 8.18
C MET A 394 7.80 -9.90 9.54
N PRO A 395 7.40 -8.92 10.39
CA PRO A 395 6.66 -9.19 11.62
C PRO A 395 5.33 -9.92 11.40
N ALA A 396 4.92 -10.79 12.32
CA ALA A 396 3.70 -11.60 12.18
C ALA A 396 2.43 -10.77 11.87
N PRO A 397 2.18 -9.60 12.47
CA PRO A 397 1.04 -8.76 12.11
C PRO A 397 1.03 -8.32 10.64
N LEU A 398 2.20 -7.98 10.09
CA LEU A 398 2.34 -7.62 8.67
C LEU A 398 2.10 -8.81 7.75
N VAL A 399 2.57 -10.00 8.14
CA VAL A 399 2.29 -11.25 7.39
C VAL A 399 0.80 -11.51 7.31
N VAL A 400 0.08 -11.35 8.42
CA VAL A 400 -1.38 -11.52 8.45
C VAL A 400 -2.05 -10.51 7.52
N ARG A 401 -1.65 -9.25 7.58
CA ARG A 401 -2.14 -8.21 6.67
C ARG A 401 -1.82 -8.52 5.21
N MET A 402 -0.61 -9.01 4.94
CA MET A 402 -0.23 -9.44 3.59
C MET A 402 -1.09 -10.59 3.06
N ILE A 403 -1.49 -11.53 3.93
CA ILE A 403 -2.40 -12.64 3.56
C ILE A 403 -3.79 -12.09 3.20
N GLU A 404 -4.25 -11.01 3.84
CA GLU A 404 -5.53 -10.37 3.49
C GLU A 404 -5.50 -9.81 2.07
N ASP A 405 -4.43 -9.12 1.68
CA ASP A 405 -4.28 -8.46 0.38
C ASP A 405 -3.80 -9.44 -0.71
N TYR A 406 -2.98 -10.43 -0.36
CA TYR A 406 -2.38 -11.43 -1.24
C TYR A 406 -2.57 -12.86 -0.71
N PRO A 407 -3.77 -13.45 -0.77
CA PRO A 407 -4.06 -14.78 -0.21
C PRO A 407 -3.16 -15.90 -0.72
N THR A 408 -2.62 -15.74 -1.92
CA THR A 408 -1.73 -16.75 -2.54
C THR A 408 -0.44 -16.97 -1.77
N ILE A 409 -0.04 -16.03 -0.90
CA ILE A 409 1.18 -16.13 -0.09
C ILE A 409 1.11 -17.31 0.91
N ILE A 410 -0.07 -17.75 1.27
CA ILE A 410 -0.29 -18.93 2.12
C ILE A 410 0.39 -20.18 1.54
N ALA A 411 0.57 -20.24 0.21
CA ALA A 411 1.26 -21.32 -0.46
C ALA A 411 2.80 -21.21 -0.43
N ASN A 412 3.37 -20.17 0.16
CA ASN A 412 4.82 -19.99 0.23
C ASN A 412 5.40 -20.71 1.44
N GLU A 413 6.29 -21.68 1.20
CA GLU A 413 6.94 -22.47 2.26
C GLU A 413 7.73 -21.63 3.27
N SER A 414 8.30 -20.49 2.84
CA SER A 414 9.07 -19.62 3.73
C SER A 414 8.22 -19.04 4.86
N LEU A 415 6.91 -18.93 4.65
CA LEU A 415 5.95 -18.51 5.66
C LEU A 415 5.94 -19.49 6.85
N TRP A 416 5.98 -20.79 6.57
CA TRP A 416 5.88 -21.85 7.58
C TRP A 416 7.24 -22.26 8.17
N LYS A 417 8.33 -21.80 7.59
CA LYS A 417 9.72 -21.98 8.13
C LYS A 417 10.12 -20.88 9.13
N ARG A 418 9.21 -19.96 9.45
CA ARG A 418 9.41 -18.89 10.43
C ARG A 418 9.32 -19.45 11.86
N LYS A 419 9.98 -18.76 12.80
CA LYS A 419 9.89 -19.13 14.23
C LYS A 419 8.54 -18.77 14.86
N ASP A 420 7.86 -17.77 14.32
CA ASP A 420 6.58 -17.22 14.77
C ASP A 420 5.37 -17.68 13.94
N TYR A 421 5.52 -18.75 13.14
CA TYR A 421 4.42 -19.29 12.32
C TYR A 421 3.17 -19.64 13.15
N PHE A 422 3.34 -20.00 14.42
CA PHE A 422 2.27 -20.30 15.32
C PHE A 422 1.30 -19.12 15.53
N ASP A 423 1.85 -17.91 15.74
CA ASP A 423 1.06 -16.69 15.89
C ASP A 423 0.34 -16.32 14.59
N ILE A 424 0.95 -16.60 13.46
CA ILE A 424 0.35 -16.39 12.14
C ILE A 424 -0.87 -17.32 11.97
N VAL A 425 -0.69 -18.62 12.18
CA VAL A 425 -1.78 -19.60 12.09
C VAL A 425 -2.96 -19.20 12.98
N LYS A 426 -2.69 -18.86 14.24
CA LYS A 426 -3.72 -18.44 15.19
C LYS A 426 -4.54 -17.25 14.69
N ARG A 427 -3.89 -16.28 14.05
CA ARG A 427 -4.57 -15.08 13.55
C ARG A 427 -5.38 -15.33 12.27
N ILE A 428 -4.97 -16.29 11.43
CA ILE A 428 -5.67 -16.60 10.17
C ILE A 428 -6.69 -17.74 10.28
N LEU A 429 -6.83 -18.38 11.45
CA LEU A 429 -7.73 -19.54 11.65
C LEU A 429 -9.16 -19.29 11.18
N ALA A 430 -9.71 -18.11 11.49
CA ALA A 430 -11.07 -17.76 11.06
C ALA A 430 -11.20 -17.74 9.54
N ARG A 431 -10.18 -17.27 8.84
CA ARG A 431 -10.11 -17.24 7.38
C ARG A 431 -9.97 -18.64 6.80
N LEU A 432 -9.09 -19.46 7.36
CA LEU A 432 -8.94 -20.86 6.96
C LEU A 432 -10.25 -21.63 7.12
N ARG A 433 -10.99 -21.39 8.20
CA ARG A 433 -12.31 -22.03 8.44
C ARG A 433 -13.34 -21.67 7.37
N SER A 434 -13.29 -20.47 6.82
CA SER A 434 -14.26 -20.00 5.82
C SER A 434 -13.88 -20.33 4.36
N ASN A 435 -12.63 -20.74 4.09
CA ASN A 435 -12.13 -20.93 2.74
C ASN A 435 -11.33 -22.24 2.58
N SER A 436 -11.99 -23.30 2.13
CA SER A 436 -11.40 -24.63 1.93
C SER A 436 -10.21 -24.66 0.96
N ASN A 437 -10.22 -23.82 -0.07
CA ASN A 437 -9.12 -23.74 -1.04
C ASN A 437 -7.86 -23.12 -0.43
N GLU A 438 -8.01 -22.07 0.40
CA GLU A 438 -6.89 -21.49 1.13
C GLU A 438 -6.35 -22.45 2.17
N THR A 439 -7.23 -23.15 2.88
CA THR A 439 -6.86 -24.19 3.85
C THR A 439 -6.05 -25.29 3.19
N ARG A 440 -6.46 -25.77 2.04
CA ARG A 440 -5.72 -26.77 1.29
C ARG A 440 -4.32 -26.29 0.90
N ARG A 441 -4.20 -25.08 0.34
CA ARG A 441 -2.91 -24.49 -0.03
C ARG A 441 -1.98 -24.28 1.16
N ALA A 442 -2.53 -23.85 2.29
CA ALA A 442 -1.79 -23.71 3.54
C ALA A 442 -1.24 -25.07 3.99
N ILE A 443 -2.08 -26.11 4.01
CA ILE A 443 -1.71 -27.48 4.37
C ILE A 443 -0.62 -28.02 3.43
N GLU A 444 -0.78 -27.89 2.12
CA GLU A 444 0.22 -28.29 1.14
C GLU A 444 1.58 -27.65 1.44
N SER A 445 1.57 -26.34 1.70
CA SER A 445 2.79 -25.59 1.98
C SER A 445 3.38 -25.91 3.36
N MET A 446 2.55 -26.16 4.40
CA MET A 446 3.01 -26.60 5.72
C MET A 446 3.68 -27.98 5.64
N ILE A 447 3.11 -28.91 4.87
CA ILE A 447 3.68 -30.22 4.64
C ILE A 447 5.02 -30.10 3.92
N SER A 448 5.09 -29.31 2.85
CA SER A 448 6.35 -29.06 2.11
C SER A 448 7.41 -28.39 2.97
N ALA A 449 7.02 -27.49 3.86
CA ALA A 449 7.91 -26.81 4.81
C ALA A 449 8.30 -27.66 6.01
N ARG A 450 7.66 -28.83 6.22
CA ARG A 450 7.75 -29.68 7.42
C ARG A 450 7.36 -28.95 8.71
N ALA A 451 6.37 -28.07 8.63
CA ALA A 451 5.86 -27.28 9.76
C ALA A 451 4.79 -28.07 10.53
N TRP A 452 5.19 -29.19 11.18
CA TRP A 452 4.28 -30.16 11.79
C TRP A 452 3.45 -29.60 12.94
N GLU A 453 4.04 -28.71 13.74
CA GLU A 453 3.32 -28.06 14.85
C GLU A 453 2.23 -27.11 14.36
N ALA A 454 2.49 -26.39 13.23
CA ALA A 454 1.48 -25.56 12.58
C ALA A 454 0.33 -26.42 12.05
N LEU A 455 0.67 -27.56 11.46
CA LEU A 455 -0.32 -28.52 10.96
C LEU A 455 -1.16 -29.12 12.08
N ASP A 456 -0.54 -29.52 13.21
CA ASP A 456 -1.26 -30.04 14.40
C ASP A 456 -2.24 -28.98 14.94
N MET A 457 -1.81 -27.72 14.98
CA MET A 457 -2.69 -26.62 15.38
C MET A 457 -3.90 -26.46 14.45
N VAL A 458 -3.68 -26.51 13.13
CA VAL A 458 -4.76 -26.43 12.14
C VAL A 458 -5.72 -27.61 12.29
N VAL A 459 -5.20 -28.83 12.49
CA VAL A 459 -6.02 -30.02 12.75
C VAL A 459 -6.81 -29.91 14.05
N ARG A 460 -6.19 -29.38 15.09
CA ARG A 460 -6.84 -29.19 16.40
C ARG A 460 -8.03 -28.23 16.30
N GLU A 461 -7.86 -27.14 15.57
CA GLU A 461 -8.84 -26.05 15.50
C GLU A 461 -9.94 -26.27 14.44
N LEU A 462 -9.59 -26.90 13.32
CA LEU A 462 -10.52 -27.12 12.19
C LEU A 462 -11.10 -28.54 12.17
N GLY A 463 -10.53 -29.49 12.94
CA GLY A 463 -11.05 -30.83 13.07
C GLY A 463 -11.11 -31.64 11.78
N ALA A 464 -12.26 -32.23 11.49
CA ALA A 464 -12.47 -33.09 10.33
C ALA A 464 -12.22 -32.39 8.99
N ASP A 465 -12.53 -31.10 8.87
CA ASP A 465 -12.33 -30.36 7.62
C ASP A 465 -10.84 -30.25 7.25
N ALA A 466 -9.97 -30.02 8.26
CA ALA A 466 -8.53 -30.01 8.02
C ALA A 466 -8.02 -31.40 7.61
N LEU A 467 -8.50 -32.46 8.27
CA LEU A 467 -8.11 -33.82 7.96
C LEU A 467 -8.48 -34.21 6.52
N ILE A 468 -9.68 -33.86 6.06
CA ILE A 468 -10.10 -34.06 4.65
C ILE A 468 -9.11 -33.39 3.69
N GLN A 469 -8.69 -32.14 3.97
CA GLN A 469 -7.75 -31.44 3.12
C GLN A 469 -6.34 -32.07 3.16
N ILE A 470 -5.89 -32.49 4.34
CA ILE A 470 -4.61 -33.22 4.49
C ILE A 470 -4.62 -34.50 3.66
N PHE A 471 -5.69 -35.28 3.74
CA PHE A 471 -5.80 -36.53 3.00
C PHE A 471 -5.87 -36.31 1.49
N ALA A 472 -6.59 -35.28 1.05
CA ALA A 472 -6.60 -34.87 -0.35
C ALA A 472 -5.20 -34.50 -0.87
N VAL A 473 -4.40 -33.83 -0.05
CA VAL A 473 -2.99 -33.51 -0.37
C VAL A 473 -2.14 -34.78 -0.40
N VAL A 474 -2.24 -35.65 0.60
CA VAL A 474 -1.49 -36.92 0.68
C VAL A 474 -1.79 -37.83 -0.52
N GLU A 475 -3.06 -37.93 -0.91
CA GLU A 475 -3.45 -38.74 -2.09
C GLU A 475 -2.89 -38.18 -3.39
N ALA A 476 -2.79 -36.85 -3.53
CA ALA A 476 -2.26 -36.18 -4.72
C ALA A 476 -0.73 -36.23 -4.85
N LEU A 477 -0.01 -36.40 -3.73
CA LEU A 477 1.46 -36.45 -3.74
C LEU A 477 1.97 -37.78 -4.29
N LYS A 478 3.07 -37.73 -5.06
CA LYS A 478 3.80 -38.95 -5.47
C LYS A 478 4.60 -39.46 -4.29
N THR A 479 4.45 -40.76 -3.97
CA THR A 479 5.06 -41.45 -2.82
C THR A 479 6.59 -41.41 -2.76
N GLU A 480 7.26 -41.23 -3.89
CA GLU A 480 8.71 -41.32 -4.01
C GLU A 480 9.48 -40.12 -3.44
N THR A 481 8.79 -39.01 -3.09
CA THR A 481 9.44 -37.74 -2.77
C THR A 481 9.26 -37.24 -1.33
N PHE A 482 8.46 -37.92 -0.48
CA PHE A 482 8.18 -37.44 0.87
C PHE A 482 8.42 -38.48 1.96
N ASP A 483 9.44 -38.25 2.74
CA ASP A 483 9.66 -38.87 4.04
C ASP A 483 8.91 -38.06 5.10
N TYR A 484 7.67 -38.48 5.41
CA TYR A 484 6.89 -37.85 6.49
C TYR A 484 7.47 -38.24 7.84
N SER A 485 7.66 -37.27 8.74
CA SER A 485 8.12 -37.58 10.09
C SER A 485 7.07 -38.38 10.87
N SER A 486 7.52 -39.19 11.82
CA SER A 486 6.60 -39.92 12.72
C SER A 486 5.71 -38.97 13.50
N GLU A 487 6.17 -37.74 13.80
CA GLU A 487 5.39 -36.71 14.47
C GLU A 487 4.17 -36.24 13.67
N PHE A 488 4.31 -36.11 12.35
CA PHE A 488 3.18 -35.82 11.47
C PHE A 488 2.05 -36.86 11.60
N TYR A 489 2.44 -38.14 11.49
CA TYR A 489 1.47 -39.23 11.59
C TYR A 489 0.86 -39.36 12.96
N LYS A 490 1.63 -39.18 14.04
CA LYS A 490 1.15 -39.20 15.41
C LYS A 490 0.15 -38.10 15.69
N ALA A 491 0.42 -36.89 15.21
CA ALA A 491 -0.48 -35.75 15.36
C ALA A 491 -1.86 -36.02 14.74
N ILE A 492 -1.88 -36.62 13.54
CA ILE A 492 -3.12 -36.98 12.86
C ILE A 492 -3.77 -38.20 13.49
N ALA A 493 -2.99 -39.25 13.78
CA ALA A 493 -3.48 -40.52 14.37
C ALA A 493 -4.12 -40.33 15.74
N SER A 494 -3.72 -39.30 16.51
CA SER A 494 -4.34 -38.98 17.79
C SER A 494 -5.83 -38.58 17.71
N ARG A 495 -6.35 -38.32 16.49
CA ARG A 495 -7.75 -37.91 16.24
C ARG A 495 -8.68 -39.07 15.91
N HIS A 496 -8.62 -40.16 16.69
CA HIS A 496 -9.28 -41.42 16.42
C HIS A 496 -10.74 -41.29 16.03
N PHE A 497 -11.55 -40.53 16.79
CA PHE A 497 -12.98 -40.39 16.51
C PHE A 497 -13.24 -39.79 15.10
N ALA A 498 -12.54 -38.68 14.75
CA ALA A 498 -12.71 -38.04 13.47
C ALA A 498 -12.23 -38.92 12.30
N LEU A 499 -11.10 -39.63 12.50
CA LEU A 499 -10.58 -40.57 11.53
C LEU A 499 -11.55 -41.72 11.23
N ARG A 500 -12.13 -42.30 12.31
CA ARG A 500 -13.12 -43.38 12.16
C ARG A 500 -14.32 -42.95 11.33
N GLU A 501 -14.88 -41.77 11.62
CA GLU A 501 -16.03 -41.26 10.89
C GLU A 501 -15.66 -40.95 9.40
N LEU A 502 -14.47 -40.40 9.15
CA LEU A 502 -14.01 -40.12 7.78
C LEU A 502 -13.72 -41.41 6.97
N ILE A 503 -13.24 -42.47 7.63
CA ILE A 503 -13.10 -43.80 7.01
C ILE A 503 -14.47 -44.35 6.63
N LYS A 504 -15.45 -44.31 7.54
CA LYS A 504 -16.83 -44.76 7.27
C LYS A 504 -17.49 -43.98 6.11
N GLU A 505 -17.26 -42.69 6.05
CA GLU A 505 -17.78 -41.83 4.99
C GLU A 505 -16.99 -41.95 3.69
N ARG A 506 -15.94 -42.77 3.64
CA ARG A 506 -15.00 -42.91 2.49
C ARG A 506 -14.37 -41.57 2.06
N LYS A 507 -14.13 -40.69 3.03
CA LYS A 507 -13.45 -39.41 2.83
C LYS A 507 -11.94 -39.49 3.02
N ILE A 508 -11.43 -40.65 3.41
CA ILE A 508 -10.00 -40.96 3.46
C ILE A 508 -9.70 -41.92 2.31
N GLY A 509 -8.70 -41.60 1.50
CA GLY A 509 -8.22 -42.47 0.44
C GLY A 509 -7.36 -43.62 0.96
N ALA A 510 -7.26 -44.68 0.18
CA ALA A 510 -6.53 -45.91 0.54
C ALA A 510 -5.06 -45.64 0.86
N LYS A 511 -4.39 -44.71 0.13
CA LYS A 511 -3.00 -44.33 0.36
C LYS A 511 -2.81 -43.68 1.74
N ALA A 512 -3.70 -42.75 2.13
CA ALA A 512 -3.63 -42.10 3.43
C ALA A 512 -3.84 -43.09 4.57
N ILE A 513 -4.80 -44.02 4.45
CA ILE A 513 -5.03 -45.09 5.42
C ILE A 513 -3.77 -45.96 5.56
N ARG A 514 -3.16 -46.37 4.46
CA ARG A 514 -1.94 -47.18 4.47
C ARG A 514 -0.80 -46.47 5.18
N LEU A 515 -0.60 -45.18 4.91
CA LEU A 515 0.46 -44.38 5.54
C LEU A 515 0.23 -44.15 7.03
N LEU A 516 -1.03 -44.03 7.48
CA LEU A 516 -1.39 -43.82 8.87
C LEU A 516 -1.42 -45.08 9.70
N SER A 517 -1.64 -46.26 9.08
CA SER A 517 -1.87 -47.54 9.79
C SER A 517 -0.76 -47.91 10.78
N ALA A 518 0.48 -47.40 10.59
CA ALA A 518 1.61 -47.62 11.49
C ALA A 518 1.50 -46.84 12.82
N GLU A 519 0.70 -45.79 12.84
CA GLU A 519 0.60 -44.88 14.01
C GLU A 519 -0.82 -44.86 14.62
N LEU A 520 -1.80 -45.53 13.95
CA LEU A 520 -3.16 -45.61 14.45
C LEU A 520 -3.23 -46.62 15.58
N ASP A 521 -4.02 -46.29 16.63
CA ASP A 521 -4.44 -47.27 17.61
C ASP A 521 -5.50 -48.16 16.97
N PRO A 522 -5.22 -49.48 16.84
CA PRO A 522 -6.15 -50.37 16.16
C PRO A 522 -7.52 -50.52 16.89
N SER A 523 -7.62 -50.20 18.16
CA SER A 523 -8.85 -50.31 18.95
C SER A 523 -9.92 -49.27 18.58
N PHE A 524 -9.59 -48.25 17.78
CA PHE A 524 -10.55 -47.20 17.38
C PHE A 524 -11.66 -47.70 16.44
N MET A 525 -11.45 -48.80 15.74
CA MET A 525 -12.47 -49.44 14.89
C MET A 525 -13.37 -50.37 15.70
N SER A 526 -14.65 -50.44 15.36
CA SER A 526 -15.64 -51.27 16.03
C SER A 526 -16.10 -52.42 15.15
N LEU A 527 -16.63 -53.43 15.82
CA LEU A 527 -17.37 -54.52 15.17
C LEU A 527 -18.50 -53.94 14.31
N GLY A 528 -18.54 -54.32 13.00
CA GLY A 528 -19.58 -53.89 12.07
C GLY A 528 -19.23 -52.64 11.25
N ASP A 529 -18.05 -52.06 11.45
CA ASP A 529 -17.54 -51.00 10.54
C ASP A 529 -17.27 -51.58 9.13
N ASP A 530 -17.42 -50.73 8.11
CA ASP A 530 -17.06 -51.10 6.74
C ASP A 530 -15.53 -51.20 6.61
N LEU A 531 -15.04 -52.41 6.28
CA LEU A 531 -13.62 -52.71 6.19
C LEU A 531 -13.10 -52.58 4.74
N GLU A 532 -13.95 -52.29 3.76
CA GLU A 532 -13.53 -52.21 2.35
C GLU A 532 -12.46 -51.12 2.13
N PRO A 533 -12.53 -49.95 2.74
CA PRO A 533 -11.45 -48.95 2.62
C PRO A 533 -10.10 -49.45 3.14
N LEU A 534 -10.09 -50.26 4.17
CA LEU A 534 -8.88 -50.89 4.71
C LEU A 534 -8.32 -51.94 3.74
N VAL A 535 -9.22 -52.74 3.14
CA VAL A 535 -8.83 -53.73 2.10
C VAL A 535 -8.24 -53.04 0.91
N GLU A 536 -8.81 -51.95 0.45
CA GLU A 536 -8.22 -51.11 -0.60
C GLU A 536 -6.82 -50.62 -0.22
N ALA A 537 -6.63 -50.21 1.03
CA ALA A 537 -5.34 -49.72 1.53
C ALA A 537 -4.23 -50.81 1.51
N ILE A 538 -4.55 -52.07 1.86
CA ILE A 538 -3.57 -53.17 1.84
C ILE A 538 -3.20 -53.58 0.40
N ASN A 539 -4.07 -53.34 -0.57
CA ASN A 539 -3.82 -53.65 -1.98
C ASN A 539 -2.89 -52.65 -2.66
N LEU A 540 -2.60 -51.52 -2.03
CA LEU A 540 -1.67 -50.52 -2.54
C LEU A 540 -0.22 -50.93 -2.24
N GLN A 541 0.62 -50.93 -3.29
CA GLN A 541 2.07 -51.06 -3.12
C GLN A 541 2.64 -49.67 -2.74
N ILE A 542 2.78 -49.42 -1.43
CA ILE A 542 3.43 -48.21 -0.93
C ILE A 542 4.75 -48.65 -0.29
N PRO A 543 5.89 -48.15 -0.81
CA PRO A 543 7.18 -48.44 -0.18
C PRO A 543 7.25 -47.78 1.19
N PHE A 544 7.53 -48.53 2.23
CA PHE A 544 7.87 -48.02 3.56
C PHE A 544 9.37 -47.96 3.70
N SER A 545 9.88 -46.80 4.06
CA SER A 545 11.32 -46.58 4.31
C SER A 545 11.83 -47.28 5.58
N GLU A 546 10.89 -47.63 6.51
CA GLU A 546 11.23 -48.18 7.81
C GLU A 546 10.55 -49.55 8.07
N ARG A 547 11.36 -50.58 8.29
CA ARG A 547 10.90 -51.94 8.61
C ARG A 547 9.95 -52.01 9.81
N GLN A 548 10.24 -51.19 10.82
CA GLN A 548 9.41 -51.10 12.05
C GLN A 548 8.04 -50.49 11.76
N ARG A 549 7.94 -49.52 10.87
CA ARG A 549 6.68 -48.90 10.48
C ARG A 549 5.79 -49.89 9.71
N GLU A 550 6.40 -50.63 8.82
CA GLU A 550 5.66 -51.68 8.08
C GLU A 550 5.11 -52.72 9.01
N MET A 551 5.89 -53.19 10.01
CA MET A 551 5.41 -54.15 11.01
C MET A 551 4.23 -53.61 11.81
N ARG A 552 4.26 -52.35 12.24
CA ARG A 552 3.15 -51.71 12.94
C ARG A 552 1.87 -51.65 12.07
N SER A 553 2.02 -51.32 10.79
CA SER A 553 0.92 -51.32 9.85
C SER A 553 0.31 -52.72 9.70
N LEU A 554 1.14 -53.75 9.59
CA LEU A 554 0.68 -55.13 9.50
C LEU A 554 -0.06 -55.57 10.78
N VAL A 555 0.49 -55.21 11.94
CA VAL A 555 -0.18 -55.47 13.25
C VAL A 555 -1.51 -54.75 13.33
N PHE A 556 -1.60 -53.49 12.82
CA PHE A 556 -2.85 -52.77 12.76
C PHE A 556 -3.90 -53.51 11.93
N PHE A 557 -3.58 -53.91 10.67
CA PHE A 557 -4.51 -54.64 9.83
C PHE A 557 -4.88 -56.00 10.40
N PHE A 558 -3.93 -56.69 11.02
CA PHE A 558 -4.15 -57.97 11.69
C PHE A 558 -5.14 -57.83 12.86
N TYR A 559 -4.93 -56.84 13.73
CA TYR A 559 -5.81 -56.54 14.83
C TYR A 559 -7.25 -56.27 14.36
N ILE A 560 -7.41 -55.38 13.39
CA ILE A 560 -8.74 -55.02 12.88
C ILE A 560 -9.41 -56.26 12.26
N GLY A 561 -8.66 -57.08 11.52
CA GLY A 561 -9.17 -58.31 10.96
C GLY A 561 -9.63 -59.30 11.99
N LEU A 562 -8.93 -59.47 13.12
CA LEU A 562 -9.34 -60.33 14.19
C LEU A 562 -10.53 -59.79 15.00
N ALA A 563 -10.60 -58.46 15.20
CA ALA A 563 -11.67 -57.83 15.97
C ALA A 563 -13.00 -57.72 15.17
N SER A 564 -12.94 -57.88 13.85
CA SER A 564 -14.06 -57.64 12.95
C SER A 564 -14.66 -58.97 12.44
N ARG A 565 -15.80 -58.89 11.72
CA ARG A 565 -16.52 -60.05 11.20
C ARG A 565 -16.69 -59.95 9.67
N GLY A 566 -16.89 -61.05 9.02
CA GLY A 566 -17.22 -61.14 7.59
C GLY A 566 -16.01 -61.27 6.67
N PRO A 567 -16.21 -61.28 5.33
CA PRO A 567 -15.17 -61.66 4.37
C PRO A 567 -13.97 -60.73 4.36
N ASN A 568 -14.18 -59.44 4.55
CA ASN A 568 -13.11 -58.46 4.56
C ASN A 568 -12.15 -58.63 5.77
N ALA A 569 -12.67 -59.16 6.87
CA ALA A 569 -11.83 -59.53 8.03
C ALA A 569 -10.83 -60.64 7.65
N GLY A 570 -11.28 -61.66 6.90
CA GLY A 570 -10.39 -62.70 6.40
C GLY A 570 -9.29 -62.20 5.46
N ILE A 571 -9.58 -61.19 4.67
CA ILE A 571 -8.59 -60.55 3.78
C ILE A 571 -7.49 -59.88 4.61
N LEU A 572 -7.89 -59.06 5.63
CA LEU A 572 -6.97 -58.36 6.49
C LEU A 572 -6.07 -59.31 7.24
N VAL A 573 -6.63 -60.38 7.84
CA VAL A 573 -5.85 -61.41 8.54
C VAL A 573 -4.92 -62.12 7.63
N SER A 574 -5.37 -62.58 6.44
CA SER A 574 -4.55 -63.35 5.52
C SER A 574 -3.38 -62.54 4.92
N HIS A 575 -3.55 -61.21 4.76
CA HIS A 575 -2.49 -60.34 4.30
C HIS A 575 -1.38 -60.16 5.33
N SER A 576 -1.73 -60.10 6.59
CA SER A 576 -0.79 -59.67 7.67
C SER A 576 -0.25 -60.81 8.51
N PHE A 577 -0.94 -61.96 8.56
CA PHE A 577 -0.63 -63.04 9.51
C PHE A 577 0.80 -63.56 9.40
N THR A 578 1.26 -63.94 8.19
CA THR A 578 2.60 -64.53 8.01
C THR A 578 3.70 -63.62 8.56
N SER A 579 3.63 -62.33 8.28
CA SER A 579 4.65 -61.38 8.76
C SER A 579 4.59 -61.18 10.27
N VAL A 580 3.38 -61.12 10.85
CA VAL A 580 3.16 -60.99 12.29
C VAL A 580 3.63 -62.29 13.01
N TYR A 581 3.36 -63.43 12.42
CA TYR A 581 3.76 -64.75 12.96
C TYR A 581 5.31 -64.92 12.96
N GLU A 582 5.97 -64.59 11.84
CA GLU A 582 7.44 -64.63 11.77
C GLU A 582 8.11 -63.64 12.76
N ALA A 583 7.48 -62.47 12.92
CA ALA A 583 7.93 -61.49 13.92
C ALA A 583 7.74 -61.99 15.34
N ALA A 584 6.65 -62.71 15.62
CA ALA A 584 6.42 -63.35 16.90
C ALA A 584 7.44 -64.48 17.15
N LYS A 585 7.75 -65.30 16.13
CA LYS A 585 8.73 -66.40 16.17
C LYS A 585 10.16 -65.89 16.43
N SER A 586 10.49 -64.71 15.92
CA SER A 586 11.79 -64.07 16.15
C SER A 586 11.83 -63.09 17.32
N ASP A 587 10.78 -63.01 18.09
CA ASP A 587 10.53 -62.04 19.19
C ASP A 587 10.71 -60.58 18.75
N ALA A 588 10.47 -60.26 17.50
CA ALA A 588 10.65 -58.93 16.89
C ALA A 588 9.40 -58.02 17.04
N LEU A 589 8.30 -58.48 17.62
CA LEU A 589 7.10 -57.68 17.78
C LEU A 589 7.25 -56.56 18.83
N GLY A 590 8.09 -56.76 19.86
CA GLY A 590 8.33 -55.77 20.92
C GLY A 590 6.97 -55.26 21.52
N ASP A 591 6.88 -53.96 21.73
CA ASP A 591 5.69 -53.28 22.29
C ASP A 591 4.41 -53.46 21.45
N THR A 592 4.55 -53.82 20.16
CA THR A 592 3.35 -54.08 19.32
C THR A 592 2.58 -55.34 19.73
N TRP A 593 3.23 -56.25 20.43
CA TRP A 593 2.57 -57.42 21.02
C TRP A 593 1.50 -57.03 22.02
N ASP A 594 1.76 -56.02 22.83
CA ASP A 594 0.84 -55.57 23.88
C ASP A 594 -0.50 -55.11 23.29
N SER A 595 -0.50 -54.62 22.07
CA SER A 595 -1.72 -54.27 21.33
C SER A 595 -2.50 -55.51 20.88
N LEU A 596 -1.83 -56.63 20.60
CA LEU A 596 -2.46 -57.88 20.14
C LEU A 596 -2.90 -58.78 21.26
N GLU A 597 -2.20 -58.80 22.39
CA GLU A 597 -2.42 -59.71 23.48
C GLU A 597 -3.88 -59.73 24.00
N PRO A 598 -4.59 -58.58 24.10
CA PRO A 598 -6.00 -58.57 24.53
C PRO A 598 -6.94 -59.38 23.63
N LEU A 599 -6.60 -59.57 22.36
CA LEU A 599 -7.36 -60.38 21.40
C LEU A 599 -7.03 -61.87 21.47
N MET A 600 -5.91 -62.19 22.10
CA MET A 600 -5.43 -63.57 22.17
C MET A 600 -6.19 -64.36 23.21
N LEU A 601 -6.25 -65.67 23.00
CA LEU A 601 -6.90 -66.59 23.95
C LEU A 601 -6.13 -66.61 25.29
N TRP A 602 -6.81 -66.22 26.37
CA TRP A 602 -6.23 -66.01 27.68
C TRP A 602 -5.66 -67.29 28.32
N TYR A 603 -6.18 -68.46 27.95
CA TYR A 603 -5.74 -69.76 28.50
C TYR A 603 -4.52 -70.34 27.78
N SER A 604 -4.00 -69.74 26.75
CA SER A 604 -2.74 -70.16 26.14
C SER A 604 -1.57 -69.63 26.92
N PRO A 605 -0.44 -70.38 27.03
CA PRO A 605 0.73 -69.91 27.76
C PRO A 605 1.26 -68.57 27.21
N SER A 606 1.57 -67.66 28.11
CA SER A 606 2.04 -66.31 27.72
C SER A 606 3.35 -66.31 26.93
N TRP A 607 4.19 -67.31 27.15
CA TRP A 607 5.46 -67.47 26.47
C TRP A 607 5.37 -68.02 25.03
N ASP A 608 4.25 -68.69 24.68
CA ASP A 608 3.99 -69.23 23.34
C ASP A 608 3.18 -68.25 22.47
N LYS A 609 3.83 -67.15 22.03
CA LYS A 609 3.20 -66.14 21.16
C LYS A 609 2.70 -66.80 19.85
N CYS A 610 3.51 -67.67 19.23
CA CYS A 610 3.15 -68.38 17.99
C CYS A 610 1.94 -69.29 18.16
N GLY A 611 1.86 -70.06 19.24
CA GLY A 611 0.70 -70.91 19.54
C GLY A 611 -0.53 -70.10 19.82
N LYS A 612 -0.43 -68.97 20.53
CA LYS A 612 -1.54 -68.03 20.73
C LYS A 612 -2.10 -67.50 19.42
N LEU A 613 -1.22 -67.07 18.51
CA LEU A 613 -1.60 -66.55 17.19
C LEU A 613 -2.35 -67.61 16.38
N ILE A 614 -1.77 -68.81 16.21
CA ILE A 614 -2.41 -69.89 15.43
C ILE A 614 -3.79 -70.24 16.01
N LYS A 615 -3.89 -70.47 17.33
CA LYS A 615 -5.14 -70.84 18.00
C LYS A 615 -6.20 -69.74 17.83
N THR A 616 -5.82 -68.48 18.04
CA THR A 616 -6.77 -67.36 17.94
C THR A 616 -7.28 -67.18 16.53
N VAL A 617 -6.39 -67.20 15.54
CA VAL A 617 -6.76 -67.03 14.13
C VAL A 617 -7.58 -68.22 13.63
N THR A 618 -7.19 -69.47 13.93
CA THR A 618 -7.95 -70.67 13.57
C THR A 618 -9.39 -70.59 14.10
N ARG A 619 -9.55 -70.15 15.35
CA ARG A 619 -10.92 -69.99 15.94
C ARG A 619 -11.69 -68.85 15.33
N ALA A 620 -11.05 -67.75 14.94
CA ALA A 620 -11.70 -66.66 14.22
C ALA A 620 -12.27 -67.15 12.89
N PHE A 621 -11.52 -67.94 12.13
CA PHE A 621 -11.98 -68.54 10.89
C PHE A 621 -13.17 -69.51 11.10
N LEU A 622 -13.11 -70.35 12.14
CA LEU A 622 -14.17 -71.29 12.49
C LEU A 622 -15.44 -70.61 12.96
N ASN A 623 -15.33 -69.72 13.96
CA ASN A 623 -16.46 -69.08 14.61
C ASN A 623 -17.16 -68.04 13.76
N GLU A 624 -16.45 -67.28 12.97
CA GLU A 624 -16.98 -66.20 12.13
C GLU A 624 -17.27 -66.66 10.69
N SER A 625 -17.05 -67.98 10.40
CA SER A 625 -17.28 -68.54 9.08
C SER A 625 -16.57 -67.78 7.94
N LEU A 626 -15.34 -67.35 8.18
CA LEU A 626 -14.56 -66.61 7.17
C LEU A 626 -14.30 -67.45 5.93
N PRO A 627 -14.15 -66.84 4.74
CA PRO A 627 -13.97 -67.59 3.49
C PRO A 627 -12.75 -68.50 3.51
N LEU A 628 -12.91 -69.78 3.08
CA LEU A 628 -11.87 -70.82 3.11
C LEU A 628 -10.61 -70.46 2.31
N VAL A 629 -10.74 -69.68 1.26
CA VAL A 629 -9.60 -69.20 0.45
C VAL A 629 -8.64 -68.35 1.27
N TYR A 630 -9.16 -67.59 2.26
CA TYR A 630 -8.30 -66.79 3.12
C TYR A 630 -7.66 -67.62 4.21
N PHE A 631 -8.30 -68.69 4.67
CA PHE A 631 -7.66 -69.66 5.55
C PHE A 631 -6.41 -70.27 4.90
N ALA A 632 -6.51 -70.68 3.67
CA ALA A 632 -5.39 -71.25 2.89
C ALA A 632 -4.25 -70.23 2.76
N LYS A 633 -4.58 -68.96 2.45
CA LYS A 633 -3.59 -67.89 2.36
C LYS A 633 -2.94 -67.54 3.70
N THR A 634 -3.69 -67.64 4.79
CA THR A 634 -3.21 -67.33 6.14
C THR A 634 -2.21 -68.36 6.61
N PHE A 635 -2.51 -69.62 6.44
CA PHE A 635 -1.67 -70.76 6.87
C PHE A 635 -0.98 -71.38 5.64
N ALA A 636 -0.20 -70.53 4.92
CA ALA A 636 0.48 -70.97 3.71
C ALA A 636 1.68 -71.88 4.00
N GLY A 637 2.28 -71.77 5.18
CA GLY A 637 3.38 -72.65 5.61
C GLY A 637 2.90 -73.96 6.21
N ASP A 638 3.61 -75.10 5.93
CA ASP A 638 3.19 -76.41 6.34
C ASP A 638 3.16 -76.60 7.87
N GLU A 639 4.07 -75.96 8.61
CA GLU A 639 4.10 -75.96 10.08
C GLU A 639 2.85 -75.28 10.66
N GLU A 640 2.57 -74.06 10.20
CA GLU A 640 1.41 -73.27 10.65
C GLU A 640 0.09 -73.95 10.28
N PHE A 641 0.06 -74.53 9.05
CA PHE A 641 -1.11 -75.28 8.59
C PHE A 641 -1.38 -76.50 9.41
N SER A 642 -0.36 -77.36 9.65
CA SER A 642 -0.48 -78.55 10.50
C SER A 642 -0.96 -78.20 11.91
N ARG A 643 -0.40 -77.15 12.56
CA ARG A 643 -0.82 -76.69 13.88
C ARG A 643 -2.23 -76.15 13.88
N SER A 644 -2.69 -75.52 12.80
CA SER A 644 -4.09 -75.02 12.69
C SER A 644 -5.07 -76.20 12.51
N LEU A 645 -4.74 -77.24 11.75
CA LEU A 645 -5.56 -78.42 11.65
C LEU A 645 -5.66 -79.18 12.95
N ALA A 646 -4.61 -79.32 13.71
CA ALA A 646 -4.64 -79.90 15.06
C ALA A 646 -5.56 -79.16 16.01
N GLU A 647 -5.60 -77.79 15.98
CA GLU A 647 -6.52 -76.97 16.78
C GLU A 647 -7.98 -77.13 16.30
N LEU A 648 -8.22 -77.36 15.01
CA LEU A 648 -9.55 -77.66 14.44
C LEU A 648 -10.03 -79.08 14.86
N ASP A 649 -9.16 -80.10 14.77
CA ASP A 649 -9.54 -81.48 15.09
C ASP A 649 -10.00 -81.69 16.55
N ASP A 650 -9.45 -80.92 17.46
CA ASP A 650 -9.87 -80.91 18.90
C ASP A 650 -11.36 -80.52 19.09
N ARG A 651 -12.03 -80.06 17.97
CA ARG A 651 -13.41 -79.54 18.06
C ARG A 651 -14.36 -80.23 17.10
N ARG A 652 -15.59 -80.46 17.60
CA ARG A 652 -16.64 -81.13 16.80
C ARG A 652 -16.91 -80.33 15.48
N ASP A 653 -17.02 -79.01 15.56
CA ASP A 653 -17.30 -78.18 14.39
C ASP A 653 -16.04 -77.99 13.52
N GLY A 654 -14.87 -78.10 14.09
CA GLY A 654 -13.60 -77.99 13.38
C GLY A 654 -13.38 -79.15 12.41
N ARG A 655 -13.76 -80.38 12.74
CA ARG A 655 -13.70 -81.52 11.79
C ARG A 655 -14.61 -81.30 10.59
N HIS A 656 -15.76 -80.69 10.80
CA HIS A 656 -16.60 -80.30 9.65
C HIS A 656 -15.93 -79.24 8.80
N TYR A 657 -15.24 -78.27 9.40
CA TYR A 657 -14.48 -77.23 8.71
C TYR A 657 -13.30 -77.82 7.90
N ILE A 658 -12.56 -78.79 8.47
CA ILE A 658 -11.48 -79.51 7.77
C ILE A 658 -12.00 -80.22 6.49
N ARG A 659 -13.17 -80.87 6.59
CA ARG A 659 -13.79 -81.49 5.39
C ARG A 659 -14.13 -80.46 4.33
N ARG A 660 -14.64 -79.31 4.72
CA ARG A 660 -14.91 -78.21 3.76
C ARG A 660 -13.63 -77.71 3.09
N LEU A 661 -12.52 -77.59 3.83
CA LEU A 661 -11.22 -77.22 3.28
C LEU A 661 -10.74 -78.24 2.21
N ARG A 662 -10.84 -79.55 2.56
CA ARG A 662 -10.49 -80.63 1.66
C ARG A 662 -11.40 -80.61 0.42
N ASP A 663 -12.70 -80.51 0.58
CA ASP A 663 -13.66 -80.54 -0.52
C ASP A 663 -13.49 -79.33 -1.46
N ALA A 664 -13.15 -78.12 -0.92
CA ALA A 664 -12.81 -76.93 -1.69
C ALA A 664 -11.53 -77.14 -2.52
N GLY A 665 -10.56 -77.88 -1.98
CA GLY A 665 -9.36 -78.29 -2.74
C GLY A 665 -9.69 -79.26 -3.88
N LEU A 666 -10.51 -80.23 -3.61
CA LEU A 666 -10.98 -81.19 -4.63
C LEU A 666 -11.84 -80.55 -5.74
N ALA A 667 -12.59 -79.50 -5.37
CA ALA A 667 -13.35 -78.71 -6.34
C ALA A 667 -12.48 -77.70 -7.14
N GLY A 668 -11.20 -77.57 -6.83
CA GLY A 668 -10.30 -76.61 -7.48
C GLY A 668 -10.48 -75.17 -7.05
N GLU A 669 -11.26 -74.90 -6.01
CA GLU A 669 -11.48 -73.57 -5.43
C GLU A 669 -10.24 -73.05 -4.70
N ILE A 670 -9.45 -73.99 -4.13
CA ILE A 670 -8.21 -73.71 -3.36
C ILE A 670 -7.10 -74.64 -3.90
N SER A 671 -5.93 -74.11 -4.11
CA SER A 671 -4.75 -74.88 -4.45
C SER A 671 -3.93 -75.15 -3.21
N TRP A 672 -3.80 -76.46 -2.83
CA TRP A 672 -2.99 -76.95 -1.75
C TRP A 672 -1.63 -77.45 -2.23
N SER A 673 -0.62 -77.33 -1.36
CA SER A 673 0.64 -78.06 -1.57
C SER A 673 0.39 -79.56 -1.42
N GLU A 674 1.31 -80.42 -1.93
CA GLU A 674 1.21 -81.88 -1.76
C GLU A 674 1.19 -82.25 -0.25
N GLU A 675 1.95 -81.56 0.57
CA GLU A 675 2.01 -81.78 2.02
C GLU A 675 0.71 -81.34 2.71
N GLN A 676 0.15 -80.18 2.33
CA GLN A 676 -1.14 -79.69 2.88
C GLN A 676 -2.29 -80.59 2.50
N ALA A 677 -2.32 -81.10 1.26
CA ALA A 677 -3.34 -82.04 0.81
C ALA A 677 -3.25 -83.39 1.55
N ALA A 678 -2.06 -83.84 1.83
CA ALA A 678 -1.82 -85.07 2.67
C ALA A 678 -2.33 -84.83 4.10
N LEU A 679 -1.98 -83.72 4.73
CA LEU A 679 -2.47 -83.37 6.06
C LEU A 679 -4.01 -83.25 6.11
N LEU A 680 -4.66 -82.63 5.15
CA LEU A 680 -6.11 -82.56 5.06
C LEU A 680 -6.75 -83.95 4.97
N THR A 681 -6.05 -84.91 4.34
CA THR A 681 -6.55 -86.30 4.23
C THR A 681 -6.40 -87.07 5.57
N GLU A 682 -5.35 -86.76 6.30
CA GLU A 682 -5.10 -87.36 7.62
C GLU A 682 -6.06 -86.87 8.68
N PHE A 683 -6.39 -85.59 8.70
CA PHE A 683 -7.28 -84.95 9.70
C PHE A 683 -8.77 -84.99 9.36
N ALA A 684 -9.19 -85.29 8.14
CA ALA A 684 -10.62 -85.29 7.70
C ALA A 684 -11.31 -86.63 7.93
#